data_58665ef06ec9d7276adc71a3e71afd52
#
_entry.id   58665ef06ec9d7276adc71a3e71afd52
#
_cell.length_a   1.000
_cell.length_b   1.000
_cell.length_c   1.000
_cell.angle_alpha   90.00
_cell.angle_beta   90.00
_cell.angle_gamma   90.00
#
_symmetry.space_group_name_H-M   'P 1'
#
loop_
_entity.id
_entity.type
_entity.pdbx_description
1 polymer ?
#
loop_
_entity_poly.entity_id
_entity_poly.type
_entity_poly.pdbx_seq_one_letter_code
_entity_poly.pdbx_strand_id
1 'polypeptide(L)'
;MGRALTENELQNLNYYWMATNYLSACQLYLWDNVLLKKPLTMKDIKPKIIGHWGTAPGQNFIYAHLNRIIKKYDLNMMYVSGPGHGGQAMIANSYLEGVYSKIYKEITEDEEGMTKLCRRFSFPGGVSSHVAPDVPGSINEGGELGYSLSHAYGAVLDNKDLIVACVIGDGEAETGPLSASWNINKLINPKKDGTVLPIVHLNGYKISNPTILGRMEDKEIISLFTGYGYKPYIVSGDNPKKMHEKMALTLEKVLKDIEKIKKGAKPNFPLIVLRSPKGWGGPKKFHGKQIEGSFRSHQVPITIETEKDLKQLEQWLLSYKPDKLFDEDGKLNQKLKDTLPRYEKRMSINKHANGGLLLEELNCPDFKNYQIEVKPGKTRESDMTILGGYIRDLIKLNSNNFKVFGPDEALSNRLNHVFEITNRKWNSKILKTDEFLDKNGTVIDSILSEHVCEGMLEGYLLTGRHGLMHSYEAFIRIIDSMTSQHAKWLKITKDLPWRAPISSLNYILTSHIWQQDHNGFTHQDPGFLNHVVTKKASISRIYLPIDANTLLSTFDHCIKTKNYINVIVASKHQRFQWLPMDKAIEHCKKGIGELEFISDKCEDPDLVLVSSGDTPTTEIIAAKHIIDKFLHIKTRVINVIDLMKLQSNIEHPHGLTDEEYNKLFTKNKPIIFAFHGYPTLIHLLTYKRKNKNLHVHGYKEEGTITTPFDMRVQNELDRYHLVLNALKYLKLPKEDKKNITEYCNKQLDKHYKYIREHGIDMKDVEKLI
;
A
#
# COMPACT_ATOMS: atom_id res chain seq x y z
N MET A 1 -41.85 2.61 -20.71
CA MET A 1 -40.37 2.57 -20.77
C MET A 1 -39.98 1.38 -21.64
N GLY A 2 -39.21 1.60 -22.72
CA GLY A 2 -38.75 0.52 -23.59
C GLY A 2 -37.92 -0.50 -22.82
N ARG A 3 -37.99 -1.78 -23.22
CA ARG A 3 -37.12 -2.84 -22.68
C ARG A 3 -35.65 -2.50 -23.00
N ALA A 4 -34.76 -2.58 -22.01
CA ALA A 4 -33.33 -2.38 -22.20
C ALA A 4 -32.63 -3.62 -22.82
N LEU A 5 -33.32 -4.76 -22.81
CA LEU A 5 -32.86 -6.06 -23.31
C LEU A 5 -33.91 -6.66 -24.25
N THR A 6 -33.48 -7.24 -25.36
CA THR A 6 -34.28 -8.19 -26.14
C THR A 6 -34.37 -9.51 -25.37
N GLU A 7 -35.35 -10.39 -25.74
CA GLU A 7 -35.47 -11.72 -25.13
C GLU A 7 -34.19 -12.56 -25.34
N ASN A 8 -33.54 -12.44 -26.49
CA ASN A 8 -32.28 -13.16 -26.81
C ASN A 8 -31.13 -12.64 -25.95
N GLU A 9 -30.98 -11.31 -25.83
CA GLU A 9 -29.96 -10.70 -24.95
C GLU A 9 -30.17 -11.12 -23.50
N LEU A 10 -31.42 -11.11 -23.01
CA LEU A 10 -31.76 -11.52 -21.67
C LEU A 10 -31.39 -12.99 -21.42
N GLN A 11 -31.71 -13.87 -22.38
CA GLN A 11 -31.39 -15.30 -22.28
C GLN A 11 -29.88 -15.54 -22.28
N ASN A 12 -29.14 -14.92 -23.20
CA ASN A 12 -27.68 -15.08 -23.29
C ASN A 12 -26.98 -14.51 -22.05
N LEU A 13 -27.44 -13.37 -21.55
CA LEU A 13 -26.90 -12.76 -20.32
C LEU A 13 -27.12 -13.67 -19.09
N ASN A 14 -28.32 -14.27 -19.00
CA ASN A 14 -28.60 -15.22 -17.93
C ASN A 14 -27.74 -16.49 -18.07
N TYR A 15 -27.56 -17.04 -19.27
CA TYR A 15 -26.69 -18.20 -19.48
C TYR A 15 -25.22 -17.88 -19.20
N TYR A 16 -24.73 -16.70 -19.56
CA TYR A 16 -23.36 -16.29 -19.20
C TYR A 16 -23.19 -16.22 -17.67
N TRP A 17 -24.15 -15.62 -16.95
CA TRP A 17 -24.18 -15.63 -15.49
C TRP A 17 -24.21 -17.05 -14.90
N MET A 18 -25.01 -17.95 -15.49
CA MET A 18 -25.03 -19.37 -15.11
C MET A 18 -23.68 -20.05 -15.36
N ALA A 19 -23.00 -19.77 -16.50
CA ALA A 19 -21.70 -20.34 -16.80
C ALA A 19 -20.63 -19.91 -15.81
N THR A 20 -20.58 -18.63 -15.46
CA THR A 20 -19.64 -18.12 -14.45
C THR A 20 -19.94 -18.68 -13.04
N ASN A 21 -21.20 -18.85 -12.68
CA ASN A 21 -21.60 -19.50 -11.41
C ASN A 21 -21.25 -20.99 -11.41
N TYR A 22 -21.49 -21.69 -12.50
CA TYR A 22 -21.13 -23.10 -12.66
C TYR A 22 -19.63 -23.29 -12.44
N LEU A 23 -18.78 -22.55 -13.18
CA LEU A 23 -17.34 -22.62 -13.02
C LEU A 23 -16.89 -22.21 -11.61
N SER A 24 -17.52 -21.22 -11.02
CA SER A 24 -17.23 -20.82 -9.63
C SER A 24 -17.53 -21.97 -8.65
N ALA A 25 -18.60 -22.69 -8.85
CA ALA A 25 -18.95 -23.87 -8.03
C ALA A 25 -17.99 -25.06 -8.32
N CYS A 26 -17.69 -25.34 -9.60
CA CYS A 26 -16.72 -26.39 -9.97
C CYS A 26 -15.34 -26.15 -9.33
N GLN A 27 -14.84 -24.91 -9.32
CA GLN A 27 -13.57 -24.55 -8.67
C GLN A 27 -13.59 -24.88 -7.17
N LEU A 28 -14.72 -24.79 -6.48
CA LEU A 28 -14.83 -25.14 -5.07
C LEU A 28 -14.77 -26.65 -4.85
N TYR A 29 -15.48 -27.44 -5.67
CA TYR A 29 -15.81 -28.81 -5.37
C TYR A 29 -15.11 -29.85 -6.24
N LEU A 30 -14.94 -29.61 -7.56
CA LEU A 30 -14.61 -30.66 -8.49
C LEU A 30 -13.10 -30.86 -8.67
N TRP A 31 -12.70 -32.14 -8.60
CA TRP A 31 -11.40 -32.63 -8.98
C TRP A 31 -11.38 -33.14 -10.42
N ASP A 32 -12.48 -33.75 -10.85
CA ASP A 32 -12.67 -34.33 -12.18
C ASP A 32 -14.12 -34.21 -12.63
N ASN A 33 -14.47 -34.70 -13.86
CA ASN A 33 -15.83 -34.73 -14.39
C ASN A 33 -16.52 -33.35 -14.44
N VAL A 34 -15.75 -32.33 -14.81
CA VAL A 34 -16.17 -30.91 -14.78
C VAL A 34 -17.32 -30.56 -15.73
N LEU A 35 -17.70 -31.44 -16.66
CA LEU A 35 -18.85 -31.31 -17.53
C LEU A 35 -20.05 -32.18 -17.11
N LEU A 36 -19.93 -32.93 -16.01
CA LEU A 36 -20.96 -33.86 -15.51
C LEU A 36 -21.44 -34.86 -16.59
N LYS A 37 -20.53 -35.38 -17.42
CA LYS A 37 -20.83 -36.37 -18.47
C LYS A 37 -21.27 -37.72 -17.89
N LYS A 38 -20.96 -37.97 -16.63
CA LYS A 38 -21.37 -39.14 -15.86
C LYS A 38 -21.80 -38.69 -14.45
N PRO A 39 -22.59 -39.50 -13.71
CA PRO A 39 -22.92 -39.19 -12.32
C PRO A 39 -21.67 -38.97 -11.48
N LEU A 40 -21.74 -37.99 -10.54
CA LEU A 40 -20.63 -37.70 -9.64
C LEU A 40 -20.36 -38.86 -8.71
N THR A 41 -19.07 -39.12 -8.46
CA THR A 41 -18.55 -40.04 -7.45
C THR A 41 -17.68 -39.27 -6.48
N MET A 42 -17.38 -39.86 -5.31
CA MET A 42 -16.47 -39.25 -4.33
C MET A 42 -15.07 -38.99 -4.89
N LYS A 43 -14.65 -39.71 -5.95
CA LYS A 43 -13.36 -39.52 -6.62
C LYS A 43 -13.33 -38.24 -7.46
N ASP A 44 -14.48 -37.74 -7.88
CA ASP A 44 -14.60 -36.52 -8.66
C ASP A 44 -14.55 -35.25 -7.77
N ILE A 45 -14.53 -35.43 -6.44
CA ILE A 45 -14.55 -34.33 -5.46
C ILE A 45 -13.12 -34.04 -4.96
N LYS A 46 -12.82 -32.76 -4.74
CA LYS A 46 -11.56 -32.32 -4.17
C LYS A 46 -11.33 -32.91 -2.77
N PRO A 47 -10.11 -33.35 -2.45
CA PRO A 47 -9.80 -33.88 -1.12
C PRO A 47 -9.96 -32.82 -0.02
N LYS A 48 -9.87 -31.54 -0.36
CA LYS A 48 -10.08 -30.40 0.53
C LYS A 48 -10.88 -29.33 -0.20
N ILE A 49 -12.10 -29.09 0.27
CA ILE A 49 -13.04 -28.12 -0.28
C ILE A 49 -12.84 -26.79 0.45
N ILE A 50 -12.33 -25.75 -0.23
CA ILE A 50 -12.06 -24.44 0.33
C ILE A 50 -12.49 -23.35 -0.63
N GLY A 51 -13.14 -22.31 -0.12
CA GLY A 51 -13.51 -21.08 -0.82
C GLY A 51 -14.81 -20.48 -0.28
N HIS A 52 -15.33 -19.46 -0.97
CA HIS A 52 -16.43 -18.66 -0.47
C HIS A 52 -17.49 -18.45 -1.57
N TRP A 53 -18.59 -19.18 -1.46
CA TRP A 53 -19.67 -19.09 -2.43
C TRP A 53 -20.48 -17.79 -2.32
N GLY A 54 -20.69 -17.31 -1.10
CA GLY A 54 -21.72 -16.32 -0.75
C GLY A 54 -21.75 -15.04 -1.58
N THR A 55 -20.58 -14.54 -1.99
CA THR A 55 -20.47 -13.30 -2.80
C THR A 55 -20.29 -13.56 -4.29
N ALA A 56 -19.82 -14.75 -4.69
CA ALA A 56 -19.46 -15.04 -6.09
C ALA A 56 -20.63 -14.83 -7.07
N PRO A 57 -21.87 -15.28 -6.82
CA PRO A 57 -22.97 -15.11 -7.77
C PRO A 57 -23.33 -13.65 -8.05
N GLY A 58 -23.28 -12.78 -7.03
CA GLY A 58 -23.52 -11.35 -7.21
C GLY A 58 -22.40 -10.68 -7.99
N GLN A 59 -21.13 -11.04 -7.74
CA GLN A 59 -19.99 -10.55 -8.51
C GLN A 59 -20.08 -11.00 -9.98
N ASN A 60 -20.39 -12.26 -10.24
CA ASN A 60 -20.62 -12.79 -11.58
C ASN A 60 -21.77 -12.08 -12.31
N PHE A 61 -22.85 -11.76 -11.59
CA PHE A 61 -23.97 -11.01 -12.14
C PHE A 61 -23.56 -9.58 -12.55
N ILE A 62 -22.83 -8.89 -11.69
CA ILE A 62 -22.29 -7.55 -12.00
C ILE A 62 -21.37 -7.63 -13.20
N TYR A 63 -20.41 -8.55 -13.21
CA TYR A 63 -19.41 -8.70 -14.27
C TYR A 63 -20.07 -8.96 -15.63
N ALA A 64 -21.06 -9.85 -15.72
CA ALA A 64 -21.82 -10.13 -16.94
C ALA A 64 -22.50 -8.86 -17.51
N HIS A 65 -23.08 -8.04 -16.66
CA HIS A 65 -23.71 -6.79 -17.07
C HIS A 65 -22.69 -5.71 -17.48
N LEU A 66 -21.53 -5.68 -16.87
CA LEU A 66 -20.44 -4.79 -17.29
C LEU A 66 -19.92 -5.19 -18.67
N ASN A 67 -19.71 -6.48 -18.94
CA ASN A 67 -19.35 -6.97 -20.26
C ASN A 67 -20.36 -6.54 -21.35
N ARG A 68 -21.66 -6.59 -21.01
CA ARG A 68 -22.73 -6.12 -21.93
C ARG A 68 -22.56 -4.64 -22.30
N ILE A 69 -22.37 -3.76 -21.32
CA ILE A 69 -22.25 -2.31 -21.60
C ILE A 69 -20.91 -1.96 -22.23
N ILE A 70 -19.83 -2.65 -21.89
CA ILE A 70 -18.54 -2.48 -22.56
C ILE A 70 -18.68 -2.80 -24.04
N LYS A 71 -19.31 -3.94 -24.39
CA LYS A 71 -19.56 -4.33 -25.78
C LYS A 71 -20.44 -3.32 -26.51
N LYS A 72 -21.53 -2.88 -25.88
CA LYS A 72 -22.53 -2.00 -26.50
C LYS A 72 -22.00 -0.59 -26.78
N TYR A 73 -21.15 -0.05 -25.90
CA TYR A 73 -20.70 1.35 -25.92
C TYR A 73 -19.18 1.51 -26.12
N ASP A 74 -18.48 0.41 -26.37
CA ASP A 74 -17.01 0.37 -26.54
C ASP A 74 -16.22 1.01 -25.38
N LEU A 75 -16.67 0.78 -24.16
CA LEU A 75 -16.11 1.42 -22.95
C LEU A 75 -14.72 0.88 -22.63
N ASN A 76 -13.91 1.72 -21.98
CA ASN A 76 -12.68 1.32 -21.29
C ASN A 76 -12.99 1.15 -19.82
N MET A 77 -13.14 -0.09 -19.36
CA MET A 77 -13.51 -0.38 -17.99
C MET A 77 -12.52 -1.32 -17.31
N MET A 78 -12.35 -1.13 -16.02
CA MET A 78 -11.61 -2.01 -15.11
C MET A 78 -12.52 -2.43 -13.96
N TYR A 79 -12.32 -3.66 -13.47
CA TYR A 79 -13.09 -4.23 -12.37
C TYR A 79 -12.24 -4.30 -11.10
N VAL A 80 -12.75 -3.81 -9.98
CA VAL A 80 -12.13 -3.95 -8.66
C VAL A 80 -13.08 -4.73 -7.75
N SER A 81 -12.60 -5.85 -7.22
CA SER A 81 -13.33 -6.70 -6.29
C SER A 81 -12.97 -6.38 -4.85
N GLY A 82 -13.84 -5.67 -4.15
CA GLY A 82 -13.71 -5.42 -2.71
C GLY A 82 -13.96 -6.68 -1.87
N PRO A 83 -15.06 -7.45 -2.08
CA PRO A 83 -15.24 -8.73 -1.42
C PRO A 83 -14.32 -9.82 -2.02
N GLY A 84 -13.03 -9.64 -1.85
CA GLY A 84 -11.97 -10.43 -2.49
C GLY A 84 -11.97 -11.92 -2.14
N HIS A 85 -12.66 -12.33 -1.07
CA HIS A 85 -12.88 -13.74 -0.75
C HIS A 85 -13.69 -14.50 -1.84
N GLY A 86 -14.34 -13.80 -2.77
CA GLY A 86 -14.98 -14.38 -3.96
C GLY A 86 -14.03 -14.59 -5.15
N GLY A 87 -12.77 -14.95 -4.93
CA GLY A 87 -11.72 -15.04 -5.96
C GLY A 87 -12.08 -15.96 -7.14
N GLN A 88 -12.83 -17.04 -6.90
CA GLN A 88 -13.31 -17.92 -7.96
C GLN A 88 -14.19 -17.21 -9.01
N ALA A 89 -14.86 -16.12 -8.67
CA ALA A 89 -15.64 -15.35 -9.63
C ALA A 89 -14.73 -14.62 -10.63
N MET A 90 -13.64 -14.02 -10.14
CA MET A 90 -12.64 -13.37 -11.02
C MET A 90 -11.98 -14.38 -11.96
N ILE A 91 -11.59 -15.54 -11.45
CA ILE A 91 -10.97 -16.62 -12.21
C ILE A 91 -11.94 -17.13 -13.29
N ALA A 92 -13.21 -17.41 -12.92
CA ALA A 92 -14.23 -17.88 -13.84
C ALA A 92 -14.47 -16.90 -14.99
N ASN A 93 -14.60 -15.59 -14.70
CA ASN A 93 -14.78 -14.57 -15.72
C ASN A 93 -13.55 -14.44 -16.62
N SER A 94 -12.34 -14.37 -16.06
CA SER A 94 -11.10 -14.29 -16.83
C SER A 94 -10.89 -15.53 -17.72
N TYR A 95 -11.26 -16.71 -17.27
CA TYR A 95 -11.22 -17.94 -18.07
C TYR A 95 -12.23 -17.90 -19.22
N LEU A 96 -13.50 -17.58 -18.97
CA LEU A 96 -14.52 -17.51 -20.02
C LEU A 96 -14.26 -16.38 -21.02
N GLU A 97 -13.54 -15.33 -20.63
CA GLU A 97 -13.03 -14.30 -21.53
C GLU A 97 -11.84 -14.79 -22.39
N GLY A 98 -11.30 -15.99 -22.14
CA GLY A 98 -10.12 -16.52 -22.82
C GLY A 98 -8.81 -15.82 -22.46
N VAL A 99 -8.80 -14.92 -21.47
CA VAL A 99 -7.60 -14.21 -21.04
C VAL A 99 -6.74 -15.10 -20.15
N TYR A 100 -7.37 -15.84 -19.25
CA TYR A 100 -6.66 -16.76 -18.35
C TYR A 100 -5.82 -17.79 -19.11
N SER A 101 -6.40 -18.42 -20.13
CA SER A 101 -5.74 -19.40 -20.98
C SER A 101 -4.63 -18.83 -21.87
N LYS A 102 -4.71 -17.54 -22.23
CA LYS A 102 -3.61 -16.87 -22.95
C LYS A 102 -2.38 -16.63 -22.08
N ILE A 103 -2.59 -16.39 -20.78
CA ILE A 103 -1.53 -16.18 -19.80
C ILE A 103 -0.97 -17.52 -19.32
N TYR A 104 -1.84 -18.43 -18.93
CA TYR A 104 -1.51 -19.77 -18.43
C TYR A 104 -1.81 -20.80 -19.51
N LYS A 105 -0.83 -21.06 -20.38
CA LYS A 105 -1.00 -21.88 -21.60
C LYS A 105 -1.44 -23.31 -21.33
N GLU A 106 -1.12 -23.85 -20.16
CA GLU A 106 -1.51 -25.18 -19.71
C GLU A 106 -3.00 -25.27 -19.32
N ILE A 107 -3.69 -24.14 -19.18
CA ILE A 107 -5.14 -24.05 -18.89
C ILE A 107 -5.87 -23.70 -20.18
N THR A 108 -6.14 -24.68 -21.00
CA THR A 108 -6.78 -24.54 -22.31
C THR A 108 -8.29 -24.24 -22.19
N GLU A 109 -8.91 -23.70 -23.26
CA GLU A 109 -10.37 -23.42 -23.29
C GLU A 109 -11.14 -24.70 -23.73
N ASP A 110 -11.02 -25.77 -22.94
CA ASP A 110 -11.65 -27.08 -23.17
C ASP A 110 -11.84 -27.82 -21.84
N GLU A 111 -12.35 -29.06 -21.88
CA GLU A 111 -12.60 -29.88 -20.67
C GLU A 111 -11.32 -30.13 -19.85
N GLU A 112 -10.19 -30.36 -20.51
CA GLU A 112 -8.90 -30.59 -19.84
C GLU A 112 -8.46 -29.32 -19.11
N GLY A 113 -8.49 -28.18 -19.78
CA GLY A 113 -8.12 -26.91 -19.19
C GLY A 113 -9.08 -26.50 -18.07
N MET A 114 -10.38 -26.74 -18.22
CA MET A 114 -11.39 -26.50 -17.18
C MET A 114 -11.13 -27.39 -15.94
N THR A 115 -10.77 -28.64 -16.15
CA THR A 115 -10.38 -29.57 -15.07
C THR A 115 -9.15 -29.06 -14.33
N LYS A 116 -8.10 -28.65 -15.06
CA LYS A 116 -6.90 -28.06 -14.48
C LYS A 116 -7.19 -26.76 -13.69
N LEU A 117 -8.06 -25.89 -14.24
CA LEU A 117 -8.51 -24.66 -13.58
C LEU A 117 -9.16 -24.98 -12.23
N CYS A 118 -10.10 -25.93 -12.20
CA CYS A 118 -10.79 -26.34 -10.99
C CYS A 118 -9.81 -26.93 -9.95
N ARG A 119 -8.89 -27.80 -10.38
CA ARG A 119 -7.88 -28.40 -9.50
C ARG A 119 -6.95 -27.37 -8.86
N ARG A 120 -6.53 -26.36 -9.62
CA ARG A 120 -5.60 -25.32 -9.14
C ARG A 120 -6.21 -24.39 -8.09
N PHE A 121 -7.51 -24.20 -8.10
CA PHE A 121 -8.14 -23.27 -7.15
C PHE A 121 -8.01 -23.75 -5.70
N SER A 122 -7.43 -22.90 -4.83
CA SER A 122 -7.19 -23.19 -3.41
C SER A 122 -6.46 -24.51 -3.16
N PHE A 123 -5.44 -24.77 -3.98
CA PHE A 123 -4.65 -26.00 -3.95
C PHE A 123 -3.14 -25.70 -3.90
N PRO A 124 -2.30 -26.54 -3.26
CA PRO A 124 -0.84 -26.31 -3.20
C PRO A 124 -0.23 -26.13 -4.60
N GLY A 125 0.50 -25.04 -4.80
CA GLY A 125 1.07 -24.66 -6.10
C GLY A 125 0.07 -24.11 -7.12
N GLY A 126 -1.19 -23.92 -6.73
CA GLY A 126 -2.22 -23.32 -7.53
C GLY A 126 -2.46 -21.83 -7.22
N VAL A 127 -3.71 -21.39 -7.30
CA VAL A 127 -4.13 -20.02 -7.04
C VAL A 127 -4.85 -19.89 -5.71
N SER A 128 -4.76 -18.73 -5.07
CA SER A 128 -5.44 -18.41 -3.82
C SER A 128 -6.97 -18.45 -3.97
N SER A 129 -7.67 -18.75 -2.87
CA SER A 129 -9.14 -18.61 -2.81
C SER A 129 -9.62 -17.16 -2.82
N HIS A 130 -8.74 -16.21 -2.55
CA HIS A 130 -9.00 -14.77 -2.59
C HIS A 130 -8.45 -14.17 -3.87
N VAL A 131 -8.98 -13.01 -4.26
CA VAL A 131 -8.43 -12.23 -5.38
C VAL A 131 -6.97 -11.91 -5.09
N ALA A 132 -6.10 -12.18 -6.04
CA ALA A 132 -4.65 -12.08 -5.86
C ALA A 132 -3.96 -11.64 -7.18
N PRO A 133 -2.67 -11.22 -7.10
CA PRO A 133 -1.94 -10.70 -8.27
C PRO A 133 -1.80 -11.67 -9.45
N ASP A 134 -1.84 -12.95 -9.19
CA ASP A 134 -1.77 -14.02 -10.20
C ASP A 134 -3.06 -14.20 -11.02
N VAL A 135 -4.14 -13.47 -10.67
CA VAL A 135 -5.39 -13.45 -11.42
C VAL A 135 -5.40 -12.25 -12.38
N PRO A 136 -5.55 -12.46 -13.71
CA PRO A 136 -5.64 -11.36 -14.66
C PRO A 136 -6.80 -10.42 -14.37
N GLY A 137 -6.56 -9.11 -14.53
CA GLY A 137 -7.59 -8.07 -14.34
C GLY A 137 -7.72 -7.55 -12.91
N SER A 138 -7.00 -8.10 -11.94
CA SER A 138 -7.01 -7.63 -10.56
C SER A 138 -5.91 -6.60 -10.29
N ILE A 139 -6.24 -5.56 -9.54
CA ILE A 139 -5.28 -4.63 -8.90
C ILE A 139 -5.45 -4.59 -7.38
N ASN A 140 -6.51 -5.19 -6.85
CA ASN A 140 -6.79 -5.22 -5.43
C ASN A 140 -6.49 -6.62 -4.89
N GLU A 141 -5.81 -6.67 -3.74
CA GLU A 141 -5.56 -7.91 -3.01
C GLU A 141 -6.75 -8.16 -2.07
N GLY A 142 -7.23 -9.39 -2.03
CA GLY A 142 -8.54 -9.69 -1.44
C GLY A 142 -8.52 -10.14 0.01
N GLY A 143 -7.38 -10.13 0.70
CA GLY A 143 -7.27 -10.63 2.06
C GLY A 143 -7.86 -9.68 3.10
N GLU A 144 -7.40 -8.46 3.11
CA GLU A 144 -7.89 -7.41 4.00
C GLU A 144 -8.94 -6.54 3.30
N LEU A 145 -9.98 -6.15 4.03
CA LEU A 145 -11.11 -5.40 3.47
C LEU A 145 -11.01 -3.91 3.80
N GLY A 146 -11.54 -3.08 2.91
CA GLY A 146 -11.73 -1.64 3.13
C GLY A 146 -10.92 -0.73 2.21
N TYR A 147 -10.08 -1.27 1.34
CA TYR A 147 -9.19 -0.46 0.49
C TYR A 147 -9.64 -0.38 -0.97
N SER A 148 -10.63 -1.17 -1.38
CA SER A 148 -11.08 -1.26 -2.77
C SER A 148 -11.50 0.07 -3.36
N LEU A 149 -12.24 0.90 -2.61
CA LEU A 149 -12.75 2.17 -3.09
C LEU A 149 -11.65 3.23 -3.23
N SER A 150 -10.71 3.32 -2.29
CA SER A 150 -9.55 4.22 -2.41
C SER A 150 -8.63 3.81 -3.56
N HIS A 151 -8.36 2.51 -3.75
CA HIS A 151 -7.64 1.99 -4.92
C HIS A 151 -8.35 2.36 -6.22
N ALA A 152 -9.67 2.19 -6.30
CA ALA A 152 -10.45 2.56 -7.48
C ALA A 152 -10.34 4.06 -7.80
N TYR A 153 -10.38 4.92 -6.78
CA TYR A 153 -10.20 6.35 -6.96
C TYR A 153 -8.77 6.73 -7.35
N GLY A 154 -7.76 6.07 -6.80
CA GLY A 154 -6.37 6.22 -7.24
C GLY A 154 -6.19 5.85 -8.72
N ALA A 155 -6.80 4.75 -9.14
CA ALA A 155 -6.73 4.25 -10.50
C ALA A 155 -7.33 5.20 -11.56
N VAL A 156 -8.33 6.00 -11.22
CA VAL A 156 -8.95 6.94 -12.16
C VAL A 156 -8.24 8.29 -12.25
N LEU A 157 -7.33 8.62 -11.32
CA LEU A 157 -6.56 9.86 -11.40
C LEU A 157 -5.75 9.90 -12.71
N ASP A 158 -5.87 11.00 -13.46
CA ASP A 158 -5.22 11.23 -14.75
C ASP A 158 -5.56 10.19 -15.85
N ASN A 159 -6.56 9.34 -15.65
CA ASN A 159 -7.02 8.32 -16.60
C ASN A 159 -8.44 8.66 -17.10
N LYS A 160 -8.59 9.79 -17.80
CA LYS A 160 -9.85 10.42 -18.20
C LYS A 160 -10.90 9.48 -18.79
N ASP A 161 -10.49 8.51 -19.60
CA ASP A 161 -11.41 7.62 -20.32
C ASP A 161 -11.67 6.30 -19.59
N LEU A 162 -11.03 6.10 -18.44
CA LEU A 162 -11.19 4.90 -17.64
C LEU A 162 -12.45 5.00 -16.76
N ILE A 163 -13.26 3.94 -16.76
CA ILE A 163 -14.31 3.71 -15.77
C ILE A 163 -13.90 2.54 -14.90
N VAL A 164 -13.78 2.75 -13.60
CA VAL A 164 -13.49 1.69 -12.64
C VAL A 164 -14.77 1.28 -11.94
N ALA A 165 -15.26 0.09 -12.25
CA ALA A 165 -16.36 -0.54 -11.52
C ALA A 165 -15.80 -1.17 -10.22
N CYS A 166 -16.07 -0.52 -9.09
CA CYS A 166 -15.63 -0.97 -7.78
C CYS A 166 -16.77 -1.67 -7.07
N VAL A 167 -16.69 -2.99 -6.95
CA VAL A 167 -17.65 -3.77 -6.16
C VAL A 167 -17.24 -3.73 -4.69
N ILE A 168 -18.17 -3.32 -3.83
CA ILE A 168 -17.96 -3.16 -2.40
C ILE A 168 -18.90 -4.12 -1.68
N GLY A 169 -18.35 -5.00 -0.84
CA GLY A 169 -19.18 -5.83 0.04
C GLY A 169 -19.86 -5.00 1.11
N ASP A 170 -21.10 -5.35 1.46
CA ASP A 170 -21.85 -4.67 2.53
C ASP A 170 -21.15 -4.79 3.90
N GLY A 171 -20.44 -5.90 4.16
CA GLY A 171 -19.57 -6.03 5.33
C GLY A 171 -18.29 -5.18 5.23
N GLU A 172 -17.70 -5.08 4.05
CA GLU A 172 -16.55 -4.20 3.78
C GLU A 172 -16.90 -2.73 4.03
N ALA A 173 -18.13 -2.32 3.70
CA ALA A 173 -18.63 -0.97 3.92
C ALA A 173 -18.63 -0.53 5.40
N GLU A 174 -18.53 -1.48 6.35
CA GLU A 174 -18.41 -1.21 7.78
C GLU A 174 -16.99 -0.89 8.25
N THR A 175 -15.98 -1.11 7.41
CA THR A 175 -14.58 -0.85 7.77
C THR A 175 -14.27 0.65 7.81
N GLY A 176 -13.40 1.08 8.74
CA GLY A 176 -12.98 2.48 8.87
C GLY A 176 -12.39 3.06 7.57
N PRO A 177 -11.45 2.37 6.91
CA PRO A 177 -10.87 2.86 5.66
C PRO A 177 -11.90 3.08 4.55
N LEU A 178 -12.86 2.16 4.37
CA LEU A 178 -13.88 2.33 3.35
C LEU A 178 -14.85 3.46 3.69
N SER A 179 -15.23 3.58 4.96
CA SER A 179 -16.13 4.65 5.43
C SER A 179 -15.56 6.04 5.14
N ALA A 180 -14.26 6.24 5.29
CA ALA A 180 -13.59 7.49 4.91
C ALA A 180 -13.54 7.69 3.39
N SER A 181 -13.39 6.60 2.63
CA SER A 181 -13.20 6.62 1.17
C SER A 181 -14.41 7.15 0.39
N TRP A 182 -15.62 7.12 0.95
CA TRP A 182 -16.81 7.70 0.30
C TRP A 182 -16.66 9.19 -0.01
N ASN A 183 -15.79 9.91 0.71
CA ASN A 183 -15.56 11.34 0.53
C ASN A 183 -14.62 11.67 -0.63
N ILE A 184 -13.88 10.71 -1.19
CA ILE A 184 -12.90 10.94 -2.26
C ILE A 184 -13.55 11.52 -3.52
N ASN A 185 -14.85 11.27 -3.76
CA ASN A 185 -15.59 11.86 -4.87
C ASN A 185 -15.51 13.39 -4.92
N LYS A 186 -15.20 14.07 -3.78
CA LYS A 186 -15.00 15.52 -3.68
C LYS A 186 -13.66 15.99 -4.26
N LEU A 187 -12.73 15.06 -4.54
CA LEU A 187 -11.43 15.35 -5.13
C LEU A 187 -11.42 15.15 -6.65
N ILE A 188 -12.35 14.39 -7.19
CA ILE A 188 -12.33 13.95 -8.59
C ILE A 188 -12.78 15.07 -9.53
N ASN A 189 -11.94 15.40 -10.52
CA ASN A 189 -12.28 16.30 -11.60
C ASN A 189 -12.75 15.51 -12.83
N PRO A 190 -14.05 15.46 -13.14
CA PRO A 190 -14.59 14.63 -14.23
C PRO A 190 -14.06 14.96 -15.63
N LYS A 191 -13.42 16.14 -15.80
CA LYS A 191 -12.84 16.57 -17.08
C LYS A 191 -11.42 16.05 -17.31
N LYS A 192 -10.71 15.70 -16.24
CA LYS A 192 -9.32 15.23 -16.28
C LYS A 192 -9.16 13.78 -15.81
N ASP A 193 -9.94 13.43 -14.78
CA ASP A 193 -9.90 12.09 -14.17
C ASP A 193 -10.93 11.17 -14.82
N GLY A 194 -10.77 9.88 -14.66
CA GLY A 194 -11.76 8.87 -15.00
C GLY A 194 -12.95 8.90 -14.03
N THR A 195 -13.73 7.83 -14.03
CA THR A 195 -14.92 7.72 -13.20
C THR A 195 -14.89 6.43 -12.40
N VAL A 196 -15.09 6.51 -11.10
CA VAL A 196 -15.41 5.34 -10.28
C VAL A 196 -16.92 5.13 -10.29
N LEU A 197 -17.35 3.91 -10.56
CA LEU A 197 -18.72 3.44 -10.38
C LEU A 197 -18.73 2.48 -9.17
N PRO A 198 -19.06 2.96 -7.96
CA PRO A 198 -19.22 2.09 -6.82
C PRO A 198 -20.48 1.22 -6.99
N ILE A 199 -20.34 -0.08 -6.70
CA ILE A 199 -21.45 -1.05 -6.73
C ILE A 199 -21.44 -1.77 -5.38
N VAL A 200 -22.31 -1.38 -4.49
CA VAL A 200 -22.49 -2.04 -3.19
C VAL A 200 -23.23 -3.36 -3.40
N HIS A 201 -22.54 -4.47 -3.23
CA HIS A 201 -23.12 -5.80 -3.24
C HIS A 201 -23.69 -6.10 -1.85
N LEU A 202 -24.96 -5.78 -1.67
CA LEU A 202 -25.70 -5.91 -0.41
C LEU A 202 -26.37 -7.27 -0.37
N ASN A 203 -25.71 -8.25 0.25
CA ASN A 203 -26.24 -9.61 0.45
C ASN A 203 -26.73 -9.88 1.87
N GLY A 204 -26.54 -8.94 2.80
CA GLY A 204 -27.12 -8.88 4.13
C GLY A 204 -26.37 -9.60 5.24
N TYR A 205 -25.25 -10.30 4.93
CA TYR A 205 -24.52 -11.10 5.92
C TYR A 205 -23.00 -11.04 5.74
N LYS A 206 -22.29 -11.03 6.87
CA LYS A 206 -20.83 -11.28 6.99
C LYS A 206 -20.55 -12.79 7.12
N ILE A 207 -19.53 -13.17 7.85
CA ILE A 207 -19.17 -14.59 8.09
C ILE A 207 -20.28 -15.32 8.87
N SER A 208 -20.78 -14.69 9.93
CA SER A 208 -21.80 -15.27 10.82
C SER A 208 -22.89 -14.27 11.23
N ASN A 209 -22.63 -12.97 11.08
CA ASN A 209 -23.53 -11.90 11.51
C ASN A 209 -24.18 -11.16 10.33
N PRO A 210 -25.34 -10.53 10.54
CA PRO A 210 -25.89 -9.59 9.56
C PRO A 210 -24.98 -8.38 9.38
N THR A 211 -25.08 -7.74 8.23
CA THR A 211 -24.47 -6.43 7.99
C THR A 211 -25.41 -5.30 8.42
N ILE A 212 -24.86 -4.15 8.78
CA ILE A 212 -25.63 -2.97 9.15
C ILE A 212 -26.48 -2.52 7.95
N LEU A 213 -25.87 -2.35 6.77
CA LEU A 213 -26.59 -1.98 5.55
C LEU A 213 -27.69 -2.99 5.19
N GLY A 214 -27.49 -4.28 5.49
CA GLY A 214 -28.47 -5.34 5.24
C GLY A 214 -29.75 -5.22 6.08
N ARG A 215 -29.74 -4.43 7.15
CA ARG A 215 -30.88 -4.16 8.04
C ARG A 215 -31.51 -2.78 7.81
N MET A 216 -30.90 -1.95 6.98
CA MET A 216 -31.46 -0.65 6.61
C MET A 216 -32.52 -0.79 5.52
N GLU A 217 -33.54 0.05 5.60
CA GLU A 217 -34.51 0.22 4.52
C GLU A 217 -33.91 0.96 3.32
N ASP A 218 -34.50 0.78 2.14
CA ASP A 218 -34.00 1.42 0.92
C ASP A 218 -33.93 2.96 1.03
N LYS A 219 -34.89 3.57 1.73
CA LYS A 219 -34.90 5.03 1.96
C LYS A 219 -33.72 5.51 2.81
N GLU A 220 -33.30 4.72 3.79
CA GLU A 220 -32.17 5.04 4.65
C GLU A 220 -30.85 4.93 3.87
N ILE A 221 -30.71 3.86 3.07
CA ILE A 221 -29.55 3.68 2.18
C ILE A 221 -29.45 4.81 1.14
N ILE A 222 -30.58 5.21 0.54
CA ILE A 222 -30.62 6.33 -0.39
C ILE A 222 -30.18 7.62 0.31
N SER A 223 -30.68 7.89 1.51
CA SER A 223 -30.29 9.07 2.29
C SER A 223 -28.81 9.07 2.64
N LEU A 224 -28.26 7.96 3.09
CA LEU A 224 -26.86 7.78 3.44
C LEU A 224 -25.94 8.13 2.27
N PHE A 225 -26.11 7.49 1.12
CA PHE A 225 -25.23 7.71 -0.03
C PHE A 225 -25.47 9.06 -0.70
N THR A 226 -26.70 9.61 -0.64
CA THR A 226 -26.97 10.97 -1.09
C THR A 226 -26.21 11.99 -0.22
N GLY A 227 -26.12 11.78 1.09
CA GLY A 227 -25.34 12.59 2.02
C GLY A 227 -23.84 12.60 1.67
N TYR A 228 -23.29 11.47 1.26
CA TYR A 228 -21.92 11.41 0.72
C TYR A 228 -21.76 12.07 -0.65
N GLY A 229 -22.86 12.47 -1.33
CA GLY A 229 -22.84 13.14 -2.63
C GLY A 229 -22.89 12.19 -3.82
N TYR A 230 -23.43 10.99 -3.64
CA TYR A 230 -23.73 10.07 -4.72
C TYR A 230 -25.21 10.14 -5.13
N LYS A 231 -25.49 9.59 -6.29
CA LYS A 231 -26.85 9.30 -6.79
C LYS A 231 -27.08 7.79 -6.76
N PRO A 232 -27.67 7.25 -5.68
CA PRO A 232 -27.84 5.83 -5.53
C PRO A 232 -28.98 5.27 -6.40
N TYR A 233 -28.76 4.11 -7.00
CA TYR A 233 -29.70 3.31 -7.76
C TYR A 233 -29.84 1.94 -7.11
N ILE A 234 -31.04 1.55 -6.67
CA ILE A 234 -31.27 0.26 -6.03
C ILE A 234 -31.77 -0.75 -7.06
N VAL A 235 -31.05 -1.88 -7.15
CA VAL A 235 -31.44 -3.08 -7.90
C VAL A 235 -31.66 -4.20 -6.90
N SER A 236 -32.93 -4.53 -6.62
CA SER A 236 -33.30 -5.45 -5.53
C SER A 236 -34.19 -6.59 -6.04
N GLY A 237 -33.93 -7.80 -5.55
CA GLY A 237 -34.72 -9.01 -5.82
C GLY A 237 -33.89 -10.29 -5.82
N ASP A 238 -34.56 -11.39 -6.21
CA ASP A 238 -34.00 -12.74 -6.29
C ASP A 238 -34.34 -13.48 -7.61
N ASN A 239 -35.31 -12.98 -8.36
CA ASN A 239 -35.70 -13.56 -9.65
C ASN A 239 -34.70 -13.12 -10.74
N PRO A 240 -33.95 -14.05 -11.35
CA PRO A 240 -32.89 -13.69 -12.32
C PRO A 240 -33.38 -12.84 -13.48
N LYS A 241 -34.48 -13.22 -14.13
CA LYS A 241 -35.01 -12.48 -15.28
C LYS A 241 -35.32 -11.02 -14.94
N LYS A 242 -36.03 -10.78 -13.85
CA LYS A 242 -36.37 -9.43 -13.38
C LYS A 242 -35.15 -8.65 -12.96
N MET A 243 -34.17 -9.32 -12.35
CA MET A 243 -32.92 -8.67 -11.90
C MET A 243 -32.07 -8.24 -13.12
N HIS A 244 -31.95 -9.06 -14.15
CA HIS A 244 -31.27 -8.69 -15.39
C HIS A 244 -31.93 -7.47 -16.05
N GLU A 245 -33.24 -7.43 -16.15
CA GLU A 245 -33.98 -6.29 -16.71
C GLU A 245 -33.73 -5.00 -15.90
N LYS A 246 -33.84 -5.08 -14.56
CA LYS A 246 -33.58 -3.93 -13.66
C LYS A 246 -32.14 -3.41 -13.77
N MET A 247 -31.15 -4.31 -13.73
CA MET A 247 -29.74 -3.93 -13.79
C MET A 247 -29.41 -3.32 -15.17
N ALA A 248 -29.93 -3.89 -16.25
CA ALA A 248 -29.72 -3.32 -17.58
C ALA A 248 -30.27 -1.90 -17.69
N LEU A 249 -31.50 -1.66 -17.24
CA LEU A 249 -32.12 -0.32 -17.22
C LEU A 249 -31.35 0.65 -16.33
N THR A 250 -30.83 0.17 -15.21
CA THR A 250 -30.04 0.98 -14.26
C THR A 250 -28.73 1.42 -14.88
N LEU A 251 -27.99 0.52 -15.51
CA LEU A 251 -26.72 0.82 -16.14
C LEU A 251 -26.87 1.83 -17.32
N GLU A 252 -27.97 1.76 -18.09
CA GLU A 252 -28.28 2.78 -19.11
C GLU A 252 -28.45 4.19 -18.49
N LYS A 253 -29.08 4.28 -17.30
CA LYS A 253 -29.22 5.56 -16.58
C LYS A 253 -27.87 6.03 -16.03
N VAL A 254 -27.11 5.11 -15.42
CA VAL A 254 -25.77 5.38 -14.88
C VAL A 254 -24.85 5.95 -15.93
N LEU A 255 -24.78 5.33 -17.11
CA LEU A 255 -23.92 5.84 -18.20
C LEU A 255 -24.33 7.23 -18.67
N LYS A 256 -25.63 7.50 -18.76
CA LYS A 256 -26.14 8.85 -19.07
C LYS A 256 -25.76 9.88 -18.02
N ASP A 257 -25.77 9.51 -16.74
CA ASP A 257 -25.34 10.41 -15.67
C ASP A 257 -23.82 10.65 -15.74
N ILE A 258 -23.01 9.63 -15.95
CA ILE A 258 -21.56 9.77 -16.15
C ILE A 258 -21.26 10.70 -17.33
N GLU A 259 -21.94 10.52 -18.46
CA GLU A 259 -21.77 11.35 -19.64
C GLU A 259 -22.10 12.83 -19.34
N LYS A 260 -23.21 13.10 -18.66
CA LYS A 260 -23.61 14.47 -18.25
C LYS A 260 -22.56 15.12 -17.36
N ILE A 261 -22.03 14.36 -16.38
CA ILE A 261 -21.01 14.85 -15.45
C ILE A 261 -19.71 15.18 -16.22
N LYS A 262 -19.28 14.31 -17.13
CA LYS A 262 -18.12 14.57 -18.00
C LYS A 262 -18.31 15.79 -18.90
N LYS A 263 -19.54 16.07 -19.33
CA LYS A 263 -19.90 17.28 -20.09
C LYS A 263 -20.03 18.55 -19.24
N GLY A 264 -19.86 18.46 -17.93
CA GLY A 264 -19.79 19.61 -17.02
C GLY A 264 -21.01 19.82 -16.13
N ALA A 265 -21.95 18.87 -16.07
CA ALA A 265 -22.99 18.90 -15.04
C ALA A 265 -22.38 18.81 -13.64
N LYS A 266 -23.09 19.31 -12.63
CA LYS A 266 -22.66 19.21 -11.22
C LYS A 266 -22.35 17.74 -10.89
N PRO A 267 -21.18 17.42 -10.31
CA PRO A 267 -20.82 16.07 -9.94
C PRO A 267 -21.80 15.50 -8.91
N ASN A 268 -22.60 14.54 -9.33
CA ASN A 268 -23.43 13.71 -8.47
C ASN A 268 -23.26 12.28 -8.98
N PHE A 269 -22.14 11.69 -8.61
CA PHE A 269 -21.67 10.43 -9.19
C PHE A 269 -22.66 9.30 -8.93
N PRO A 270 -23.02 8.48 -9.94
CA PRO A 270 -23.92 7.35 -9.73
C PRO A 270 -23.26 6.29 -8.83
N LEU A 271 -24.09 5.62 -8.06
CA LEU A 271 -23.74 4.46 -7.23
C LEU A 271 -24.86 3.44 -7.39
N ILE A 272 -24.51 2.16 -7.52
CA ILE A 272 -25.49 1.07 -7.57
C ILE A 272 -25.48 0.31 -6.25
N VAL A 273 -26.66 0.00 -5.72
CA VAL A 273 -26.85 -0.97 -4.63
C VAL A 273 -27.51 -2.20 -5.21
N LEU A 274 -26.76 -3.29 -5.34
CA LEU A 274 -27.28 -4.59 -5.73
C LEU A 274 -27.69 -5.36 -4.47
N ARG A 275 -28.99 -5.37 -4.18
CA ARG A 275 -29.56 -6.13 -3.06
C ARG A 275 -30.05 -7.49 -3.55
N SER A 276 -29.30 -8.55 -3.25
CA SER A 276 -29.58 -9.93 -3.65
C SER A 276 -29.35 -10.90 -2.48
N PRO A 277 -29.93 -12.11 -2.48
CA PRO A 277 -29.65 -13.09 -1.43
C PRO A 277 -28.16 -13.47 -1.41
N LYS A 278 -27.59 -13.65 -0.23
CA LYS A 278 -26.23 -14.21 -0.10
C LYS A 278 -26.21 -15.63 -0.67
N GLY A 279 -25.25 -15.93 -1.56
CA GLY A 279 -25.17 -17.22 -2.23
C GLY A 279 -26.24 -17.46 -3.28
N TRP A 280 -26.75 -16.39 -3.90
CA TRP A 280 -27.83 -16.39 -4.90
C TRP A 280 -27.62 -17.39 -6.03
N GLY A 281 -28.66 -18.22 -6.32
CA GLY A 281 -28.57 -19.30 -7.29
C GLY A 281 -27.85 -20.56 -6.79
N GLY A 282 -27.48 -20.59 -5.52
CA GLY A 282 -26.96 -21.79 -4.85
C GLY A 282 -28.05 -22.66 -4.22
N PRO A 283 -27.64 -23.66 -3.42
CA PRO A 283 -28.59 -24.52 -2.70
C PRO A 283 -29.48 -23.71 -1.74
N LYS A 284 -30.78 -23.91 -1.81
CA LYS A 284 -31.73 -23.24 -0.90
C LYS A 284 -31.59 -23.71 0.54
N LYS A 285 -31.41 -25.03 0.72
CA LYS A 285 -31.28 -25.68 2.03
C LYS A 285 -30.22 -26.79 1.96
N PHE A 286 -29.59 -27.07 3.09
CA PHE A 286 -28.73 -28.23 3.30
C PHE A 286 -28.99 -28.80 4.70
N HIS A 287 -29.25 -30.11 4.82
CA HIS A 287 -29.63 -30.77 6.05
C HIS A 287 -30.79 -30.03 6.82
N GLY A 288 -31.78 -29.58 6.09
CA GLY A 288 -32.95 -28.83 6.63
C GLY A 288 -32.67 -27.36 6.97
N LYS A 289 -31.43 -26.91 7.02
CA LYS A 289 -31.04 -25.51 7.33
C LYS A 289 -31.06 -24.67 6.07
N GLN A 290 -31.51 -23.41 6.17
CA GLN A 290 -31.45 -22.43 5.08
C GLN A 290 -30.01 -22.08 4.78
N ILE A 291 -29.62 -22.11 3.50
CA ILE A 291 -28.29 -21.74 2.96
C ILE A 291 -28.40 -20.43 2.22
N GLU A 292 -28.99 -20.39 1.02
CA GLU A 292 -29.17 -19.15 0.28
C GLU A 292 -29.91 -18.10 1.12
N GLY A 293 -29.45 -16.86 1.10
CA GLY A 293 -30.02 -15.75 1.86
C GLY A 293 -29.71 -15.82 3.36
N SER A 294 -28.72 -16.62 3.76
CA SER A 294 -28.23 -16.68 5.14
C SER A 294 -26.70 -16.68 5.21
N PHE A 295 -26.15 -16.46 6.40
CA PHE A 295 -24.70 -16.51 6.63
C PHE A 295 -24.08 -17.88 6.26
N ARG A 296 -24.85 -18.97 6.27
CA ARG A 296 -24.37 -20.33 5.97
C ARG A 296 -23.86 -20.48 4.54
N SER A 297 -24.23 -19.60 3.63
CA SER A 297 -23.66 -19.56 2.28
C SER A 297 -22.34 -18.81 2.19
N HIS A 298 -21.79 -18.27 3.29
CA HIS A 298 -20.55 -17.47 3.25
C HIS A 298 -19.37 -18.25 2.68
N GLN A 299 -19.13 -19.44 3.19
CA GLN A 299 -18.09 -20.36 2.70
C GLN A 299 -18.68 -21.35 1.69
N VAL A 300 -18.35 -22.63 1.82
CA VAL A 300 -18.91 -23.70 0.99
C VAL A 300 -20.32 -24.05 1.45
N PRO A 301 -21.32 -24.03 0.56
CA PRO A 301 -22.71 -24.21 0.95
C PRO A 301 -23.11 -25.67 1.24
N ILE A 302 -22.36 -26.65 0.74
CA ILE A 302 -22.59 -28.09 0.94
C ILE A 302 -21.31 -28.72 1.44
N THR A 303 -21.35 -29.45 2.56
CA THR A 303 -20.27 -30.32 3.03
C THR A 303 -20.54 -31.74 2.51
N ILE A 304 -19.55 -32.39 1.92
CA ILE A 304 -19.71 -33.73 1.32
C ILE A 304 -19.20 -34.77 2.29
N GLU A 305 -20.12 -35.44 2.98
CA GLU A 305 -19.83 -36.52 3.93
C GLU A 305 -20.50 -37.84 3.54
N THR A 306 -21.60 -37.74 2.79
CA THR A 306 -22.43 -38.89 2.40
C THR A 306 -22.79 -38.87 0.92
N GLU A 307 -23.21 -40.03 0.37
CA GLU A 307 -23.77 -40.13 -0.98
C GLU A 307 -24.99 -39.21 -1.20
N LYS A 308 -25.75 -38.92 -0.17
CA LYS A 308 -26.87 -37.98 -0.24
C LYS A 308 -26.40 -36.56 -0.46
N ASP A 309 -25.30 -36.15 0.19
CA ASP A 309 -24.71 -34.83 0.03
C ASP A 309 -24.13 -34.66 -1.37
N LEU A 310 -23.46 -35.72 -1.87
CA LEU A 310 -22.92 -35.77 -3.23
C LEU A 310 -24.03 -35.61 -4.27
N LYS A 311 -25.14 -36.32 -4.12
CA LYS A 311 -26.34 -36.18 -4.99
C LYS A 311 -26.94 -34.76 -4.93
N GLN A 312 -26.93 -34.12 -3.78
CA GLN A 312 -27.42 -32.76 -3.67
C GLN A 312 -26.47 -31.77 -4.37
N LEU A 313 -25.16 -31.96 -4.29
CA LEU A 313 -24.17 -31.19 -5.05
C LEU A 313 -24.39 -31.37 -6.57
N GLU A 314 -24.53 -32.63 -7.03
CA GLU A 314 -24.79 -32.95 -8.42
C GLU A 314 -26.03 -32.25 -8.95
N GLN A 315 -27.13 -32.34 -8.23
CA GLN A 315 -28.44 -31.68 -8.56
C GLN A 315 -28.24 -30.15 -8.65
N TRP A 316 -27.49 -29.56 -7.73
CA TRP A 316 -27.21 -28.13 -7.79
C TRP A 316 -26.40 -27.77 -9.03
N LEU A 317 -25.32 -28.48 -9.33
CA LEU A 317 -24.49 -28.22 -10.51
C LEU A 317 -25.29 -28.44 -11.81
N LEU A 318 -26.07 -29.51 -11.92
CA LEU A 318 -26.95 -29.77 -13.06
C LEU A 318 -28.04 -28.69 -13.26
N SER A 319 -28.45 -28.00 -12.19
CA SER A 319 -29.43 -26.90 -12.29
C SER A 319 -28.94 -25.74 -13.15
N TYR A 320 -27.63 -25.59 -13.34
CA TYR A 320 -27.02 -24.61 -14.27
C TYR A 320 -27.07 -25.05 -15.73
N LYS A 321 -27.45 -26.31 -16.03
CA LYS A 321 -27.56 -26.86 -17.40
C LYS A 321 -26.24 -26.77 -18.16
N PRO A 322 -25.15 -27.41 -17.69
CA PRO A 322 -23.84 -27.32 -18.33
C PRO A 322 -23.84 -27.69 -19.81
N ASP A 323 -24.72 -28.59 -20.25
CA ASP A 323 -24.96 -28.96 -21.65
C ASP A 323 -25.45 -27.81 -22.55
N LYS A 324 -26.02 -26.74 -21.99
CA LYS A 324 -26.40 -25.50 -22.68
C LYS A 324 -25.33 -24.44 -22.65
N LEU A 325 -24.42 -24.54 -21.69
CA LEU A 325 -23.37 -23.54 -21.44
C LEU A 325 -22.09 -23.86 -22.21
N PHE A 326 -21.75 -25.14 -22.30
CA PHE A 326 -20.54 -25.65 -22.93
C PHE A 326 -20.88 -26.69 -24.00
N ASP A 327 -20.01 -26.83 -25.01
CA ASP A 327 -20.10 -27.90 -26.00
C ASP A 327 -19.49 -29.22 -25.46
N GLU A 328 -19.47 -30.27 -26.29
CA GLU A 328 -18.95 -31.58 -25.91
C GLU A 328 -17.47 -31.58 -25.55
N ASP A 329 -16.71 -30.64 -26.09
CA ASP A 329 -15.27 -30.43 -25.82
C ASP A 329 -15.03 -29.57 -24.54
N GLY A 330 -16.09 -29.00 -23.96
CA GLY A 330 -15.97 -28.09 -22.81
C GLY A 330 -15.72 -26.63 -23.15
N LYS A 331 -15.80 -26.27 -24.45
CA LYS A 331 -15.70 -24.87 -24.89
C LYS A 331 -16.98 -24.10 -24.59
N LEU A 332 -16.87 -22.83 -24.17
CA LEU A 332 -18.04 -22.00 -24.00
C LEU A 332 -18.87 -21.91 -25.27
N ASN A 333 -20.18 -22.10 -25.16
CA ASN A 333 -21.12 -22.02 -26.30
C ASN A 333 -20.90 -20.72 -27.10
N GLN A 334 -20.84 -20.82 -28.44
CA GLN A 334 -20.52 -19.68 -29.29
C GLN A 334 -21.45 -18.48 -29.10
N LYS A 335 -22.75 -18.71 -28.91
CA LYS A 335 -23.71 -17.61 -28.62
C LYS A 335 -23.36 -16.83 -27.34
N LEU A 336 -22.73 -17.49 -26.38
CA LEU A 336 -22.27 -16.84 -25.14
C LEU A 336 -20.94 -16.14 -25.38
N LYS A 337 -20.01 -16.70 -26.14
CA LYS A 337 -18.79 -16.02 -26.59
C LYS A 337 -19.12 -14.72 -27.33
N ASP A 338 -20.15 -14.74 -28.17
CA ASP A 338 -20.61 -13.56 -28.92
C ASP A 338 -21.19 -12.45 -28.00
N THR A 339 -21.46 -12.72 -26.73
CA THR A 339 -21.88 -11.67 -25.75
C THR A 339 -20.70 -10.89 -25.20
N LEU A 340 -19.49 -11.44 -25.25
CA LEU A 340 -18.28 -10.83 -24.73
C LEU A 340 -17.89 -9.58 -25.52
N PRO A 341 -17.23 -8.60 -24.87
CA PRO A 341 -16.55 -7.51 -25.57
C PRO A 341 -15.45 -8.04 -26.50
N ARG A 342 -15.05 -7.24 -27.48
CA ARG A 342 -13.82 -7.52 -28.24
C ARG A 342 -12.64 -7.67 -27.27
N TYR A 343 -11.65 -8.48 -27.65
CA TYR A 343 -10.60 -8.96 -26.75
C TYR A 343 -9.92 -7.83 -25.97
N GLU A 344 -9.53 -6.75 -26.65
CA GLU A 344 -8.79 -5.61 -26.10
C GLU A 344 -9.60 -4.77 -25.08
N LYS A 345 -10.93 -4.98 -25.06
CA LYS A 345 -11.86 -4.27 -24.16
C LYS A 345 -12.32 -5.11 -22.97
N ARG A 346 -11.93 -6.38 -22.90
CA ARG A 346 -12.25 -7.25 -21.77
C ARG A 346 -11.59 -6.73 -20.49
N MET A 347 -12.31 -6.74 -19.41
CA MET A 347 -11.80 -6.19 -18.12
C MET A 347 -10.57 -6.92 -17.62
N SER A 348 -10.50 -8.24 -17.83
CA SER A 348 -9.37 -9.07 -17.40
C SER A 348 -8.05 -8.82 -18.16
N ILE A 349 -8.08 -8.19 -19.36
CA ILE A 349 -6.89 -7.79 -20.12
C ILE A 349 -6.66 -6.27 -20.12
N ASN A 350 -7.46 -5.49 -19.42
CA ASN A 350 -7.30 -4.05 -19.38
C ASN A 350 -5.88 -3.68 -18.92
N LYS A 351 -5.19 -2.86 -19.70
CA LYS A 351 -3.81 -2.48 -19.40
C LYS A 351 -3.64 -1.78 -18.06
N HIS A 352 -4.65 -1.02 -17.60
CA HIS A 352 -4.60 -0.39 -16.28
C HIS A 352 -4.60 -1.42 -15.14
N ALA A 353 -5.13 -2.62 -15.36
CA ALA A 353 -5.04 -3.72 -14.40
C ALA A 353 -3.66 -4.43 -14.40
N ASN A 354 -2.77 -4.04 -15.30
CA ASN A 354 -1.35 -4.40 -15.34
C ASN A 354 -0.54 -3.13 -15.66
N GLY A 355 -0.65 -2.14 -14.79
CA GLY A 355 -0.27 -0.75 -15.05
C GLY A 355 1.19 -0.53 -15.41
N GLY A 356 2.08 -1.43 -15.06
CA GLY A 356 3.47 -1.38 -15.52
C GLY A 356 3.61 -1.37 -17.06
N LEU A 357 2.61 -1.88 -17.80
CA LEU A 357 2.54 -1.74 -19.26
C LEU A 357 2.29 -0.31 -19.75
N LEU A 358 1.81 0.57 -18.85
CA LEU A 358 1.51 1.97 -19.12
C LEU A 358 2.49 2.92 -18.42
N LEU A 359 3.45 2.37 -17.68
CA LEU A 359 4.39 3.17 -16.89
C LEU A 359 5.36 3.92 -17.81
N GLU A 360 5.27 5.24 -17.79
CA GLU A 360 6.21 6.15 -18.44
C GLU A 360 7.29 6.58 -17.45
N GLU A 361 8.55 6.68 -17.91
CA GLU A 361 9.65 7.15 -17.08
C GLU A 361 9.43 8.61 -16.65
N LEU A 362 9.86 8.94 -15.44
CA LEU A 362 9.81 10.32 -14.96
C LEU A 362 10.87 11.20 -15.66
N ASN A 363 10.45 12.39 -16.07
CA ASN A 363 11.36 13.47 -16.41
C ASN A 363 11.87 14.11 -15.11
N CYS A 364 12.99 13.65 -14.60
CA CYS A 364 13.57 14.17 -13.36
C CYS A 364 14.45 15.38 -13.63
N PRO A 365 14.29 16.49 -12.88
CA PRO A 365 15.30 17.55 -12.90
C PRO A 365 16.63 17.03 -12.33
N ASP A 366 17.75 17.64 -12.68
CA ASP A 366 19.02 17.27 -12.05
C ASP A 366 19.00 17.73 -10.59
N PHE A 367 19.01 16.78 -9.67
CA PHE A 367 18.95 17.04 -8.23
C PHE A 367 20.15 17.87 -7.71
N LYS A 368 21.28 17.88 -8.44
CA LYS A 368 22.44 18.70 -8.11
C LYS A 368 22.15 20.20 -8.20
N ASN A 369 21.18 20.61 -9.00
CA ASN A 369 20.77 22.01 -9.09
C ASN A 369 20.11 22.54 -7.79
N TYR A 370 19.76 21.67 -6.86
CA TYR A 370 19.17 22.01 -5.57
C TYR A 370 20.16 21.86 -4.42
N GLN A 371 21.42 21.52 -4.73
CA GLN A 371 22.46 21.36 -3.72
C GLN A 371 22.69 22.63 -2.92
N ILE A 372 23.06 22.45 -1.67
CA ILE A 372 23.54 23.54 -0.83
C ILE A 372 25.04 23.43 -0.63
N GLU A 373 25.71 24.61 -0.49
CA GLU A 373 27.11 24.66 -0.10
C GLU A 373 27.25 24.30 1.40
N VAL A 374 28.05 23.30 1.71
CA VAL A 374 28.21 22.79 3.05
C VAL A 374 29.59 23.05 3.59
N LYS A 375 29.62 23.73 4.75
CA LYS A 375 30.75 23.73 5.69
C LYS A 375 30.37 22.82 6.85
N PRO A 376 30.94 21.61 6.98
CA PRO A 376 30.55 20.63 7.96
C PRO A 376 30.40 21.21 9.37
N GLY A 377 29.25 21.02 10.00
CA GLY A 377 28.94 21.51 11.35
C GLY A 377 28.79 23.03 11.51
N LYS A 378 28.79 23.81 10.40
CA LYS A 378 28.58 25.28 10.42
C LYS A 378 27.36 25.70 9.61
N THR A 379 27.15 25.09 8.45
CA THR A 379 25.94 25.33 7.63
C THR A 379 24.74 24.74 8.34
N ARG A 380 23.61 25.47 8.36
CA ARG A 380 22.31 24.99 8.85
C ARG A 380 21.26 25.20 7.78
N GLU A 381 20.42 24.19 7.54
CA GLU A 381 19.32 24.23 6.57
C GLU A 381 18.22 23.25 6.96
N SER A 382 17.02 23.43 6.37
CA SER A 382 15.89 22.50 6.46
C SER A 382 15.90 21.56 5.26
N ASP A 383 16.18 20.30 5.49
CA ASP A 383 16.30 19.28 4.42
C ASP A 383 15.03 19.18 3.59
N MET A 384 13.85 19.17 4.23
CA MET A 384 12.55 19.09 3.55
C MET A 384 12.21 20.34 2.74
N THR A 385 12.68 21.53 3.14
CA THR A 385 12.51 22.75 2.35
C THR A 385 13.29 22.64 1.03
N ILE A 386 14.52 22.17 1.10
CA ILE A 386 15.35 21.94 -0.09
C ILE A 386 14.73 20.87 -1.01
N LEU A 387 14.31 19.74 -0.45
CA LEU A 387 13.62 18.69 -1.20
C LEU A 387 12.32 19.19 -1.83
N GLY A 388 11.58 20.07 -1.15
CA GLY A 388 10.36 20.69 -1.65
C GLY A 388 10.56 21.42 -2.99
N GLY A 389 11.68 22.09 -3.17
CA GLY A 389 12.07 22.70 -4.44
C GLY A 389 12.26 21.68 -5.57
N TYR A 390 12.94 20.58 -5.28
CA TYR A 390 13.09 19.48 -6.24
C TYR A 390 11.74 18.84 -6.59
N ILE A 391 10.89 18.55 -5.61
CA ILE A 391 9.54 17.95 -5.82
C ILE A 391 8.66 18.90 -6.64
N ARG A 392 8.73 20.23 -6.40
CA ARG A 392 8.03 21.23 -7.21
C ARG A 392 8.32 21.05 -8.70
N ASP A 393 9.59 21.02 -9.06
CA ASP A 393 10.00 20.93 -10.45
C ASP A 393 9.78 19.54 -11.05
N LEU A 394 9.84 18.50 -10.23
CA LEU A 394 9.43 17.15 -10.62
C LEU A 394 7.92 17.10 -10.99
N ILE A 395 7.04 17.72 -10.20
CA ILE A 395 5.62 17.86 -10.51
C ILE A 395 5.43 18.65 -11.81
N LYS A 396 6.15 19.75 -11.98
CA LYS A 396 6.06 20.61 -13.17
C LYS A 396 6.39 19.84 -14.45
N LEU A 397 7.39 18.97 -14.41
CA LEU A 397 7.80 18.15 -15.55
C LEU A 397 6.88 16.94 -15.79
N ASN A 398 6.10 16.52 -14.79
CA ASN A 398 5.30 15.29 -14.83
C ASN A 398 3.86 15.49 -14.33
N SER A 399 3.22 16.58 -14.73
CA SER A 399 1.93 17.03 -14.15
C SER A 399 0.78 15.99 -14.20
N ASN A 400 0.82 15.06 -15.17
CA ASN A 400 -0.17 14.00 -15.36
C ASN A 400 0.38 12.58 -15.06
N ASN A 401 1.58 12.50 -14.48
CA ASN A 401 2.25 11.22 -14.23
C ASN A 401 2.86 11.12 -12.83
N PHE A 402 2.82 12.20 -12.04
CA PHE A 402 3.36 12.25 -10.69
C PHE A 402 2.45 13.03 -9.74
N LYS A 403 2.18 12.48 -8.56
CA LYS A 403 1.40 13.13 -7.51
C LYS A 403 2.02 12.95 -6.12
N VAL A 404 1.74 13.92 -5.26
CA VAL A 404 2.11 13.90 -3.83
C VAL A 404 0.85 13.65 -3.02
N PHE A 405 0.95 12.71 -2.08
CA PHE A 405 -0.12 12.32 -1.18
C PHE A 405 0.26 12.60 0.27
N GLY A 406 -0.71 13.02 1.08
CA GLY A 406 -0.52 13.26 2.50
C GLY A 406 -1.84 13.61 3.20
N PRO A 407 -1.93 13.42 4.54
CA PRO A 407 -3.15 13.66 5.31
C PRO A 407 -3.18 15.10 5.89
N ASP A 408 -3.26 16.15 5.04
CA ASP A 408 -3.26 17.57 5.42
C ASP A 408 -1.96 18.05 6.10
N GLU A 409 -0.84 17.48 5.72
CA GLU A 409 0.45 17.74 6.37
C GLU A 409 1.50 18.42 5.47
N ALA A 410 1.20 18.72 4.20
CA ALA A 410 2.19 19.20 3.25
C ALA A 410 2.89 20.50 3.70
N LEU A 411 2.14 21.48 4.24
CA LEU A 411 2.74 22.72 4.77
C LEU A 411 3.55 22.47 6.04
N SER A 412 3.04 21.66 6.96
CA SER A 412 3.76 21.27 8.18
C SER A 412 5.04 20.51 7.88
N ASN A 413 5.05 19.70 6.82
CA ASN A 413 6.20 18.92 6.36
C ASN A 413 7.16 19.72 5.44
N ARG A 414 7.00 21.05 5.35
CA ARG A 414 7.86 21.97 4.60
C ARG A 414 7.87 21.72 3.08
N LEU A 415 6.77 21.24 2.52
CA LEU A 415 6.58 21.11 1.08
C LEU A 415 5.96 22.36 0.43
N ASN A 416 6.11 23.52 1.05
CA ASN A 416 5.52 24.79 0.62
C ASN A 416 5.82 25.12 -0.86
N HIS A 417 7.02 24.82 -1.35
CA HIS A 417 7.43 25.08 -2.72
C HIS A 417 6.53 24.43 -3.77
N VAL A 418 5.86 23.31 -3.47
CA VAL A 418 4.98 22.66 -4.44
C VAL A 418 3.76 23.54 -4.76
N PHE A 419 3.33 24.38 -3.82
CA PHE A 419 2.19 25.29 -3.99
C PHE A 419 2.52 26.54 -4.81
N GLU A 420 3.77 26.73 -5.23
CA GLU A 420 4.14 27.78 -6.21
C GLU A 420 3.63 27.47 -7.62
N ILE A 421 3.38 26.19 -7.93
CA ILE A 421 3.00 25.74 -9.29
C ILE A 421 1.69 24.95 -9.35
N THR A 422 1.19 24.46 -8.22
CA THR A 422 -0.03 23.66 -8.16
C THR A 422 -0.75 23.90 -6.84
N ASN A 423 -1.91 23.28 -6.67
CA ASN A 423 -2.71 23.33 -5.45
C ASN A 423 -3.06 21.92 -4.97
N ARG A 424 -3.67 21.83 -3.78
CA ARG A 424 -4.39 20.65 -3.33
C ARG A 424 -5.57 20.39 -4.24
N LYS A 425 -5.77 19.14 -4.61
CA LYS A 425 -6.91 18.71 -5.43
C LYS A 425 -8.20 18.80 -4.62
N TRP A 426 -9.15 19.67 -5.09
CA TRP A 426 -10.41 19.91 -4.40
C TRP A 426 -11.52 20.27 -5.39
N ASN A 427 -12.56 19.46 -5.50
CA ASN A 427 -13.68 19.67 -6.41
C ASN A 427 -15.01 19.84 -5.65
N SER A 428 -14.99 20.62 -4.58
CA SER A 428 -16.16 20.97 -3.79
C SER A 428 -16.19 22.49 -3.56
N LYS A 429 -17.04 22.98 -2.66
CA LYS A 429 -17.13 24.41 -2.35
C LYS A 429 -15.80 24.93 -1.81
N ILE A 430 -15.34 26.07 -2.34
CA ILE A 430 -14.16 26.82 -1.87
C ILE A 430 -14.65 28.14 -1.28
N LEU A 431 -14.17 28.52 -0.10
CA LEU A 431 -14.45 29.77 0.57
C LEU A 431 -13.31 30.77 0.33
N LYS A 432 -13.56 32.04 0.61
CA LYS A 432 -12.53 33.11 0.46
C LYS A 432 -11.36 32.99 1.42
N THR A 433 -11.53 32.23 2.50
CA THR A 433 -10.52 31.94 3.52
C THR A 433 -9.66 30.72 3.20
N ASP A 434 -10.04 29.97 2.16
CA ASP A 434 -9.32 28.74 1.80
C ASP A 434 -8.13 29.07 0.91
N GLU A 435 -6.99 28.42 1.18
CA GLU A 435 -5.75 28.61 0.45
C GLU A 435 -5.32 27.31 -0.23
N PHE A 436 -4.67 27.44 -1.38
CA PHE A 436 -4.08 26.31 -2.13
C PHE A 436 -5.06 25.20 -2.49
N LEU A 437 -6.32 25.51 -2.81
CA LEU A 437 -7.33 24.56 -3.28
C LEU A 437 -7.69 24.81 -4.75
N ASP A 438 -7.68 23.77 -5.58
CA ASP A 438 -8.14 23.81 -6.97
C ASP A 438 -8.55 22.41 -7.46
N LYS A 439 -9.58 22.35 -8.33
CA LYS A 439 -10.03 21.08 -8.95
C LYS A 439 -8.97 20.43 -9.84
N ASN A 440 -8.00 21.19 -10.34
CA ASN A 440 -6.91 20.73 -11.17
C ASN A 440 -5.63 20.47 -10.37
N GLY A 441 -5.67 20.66 -9.06
CA GLY A 441 -4.54 20.43 -8.17
C GLY A 441 -3.95 19.03 -8.35
N THR A 442 -2.65 18.89 -8.12
CA THR A 442 -1.93 17.62 -8.25
C THR A 442 -1.49 17.06 -6.89
N VAL A 443 -1.69 17.80 -5.81
CA VAL A 443 -1.40 17.38 -4.44
C VAL A 443 -2.67 16.80 -3.80
N ILE A 444 -2.63 15.58 -3.35
CA ILE A 444 -3.72 14.89 -2.64
C ILE A 444 -3.43 14.98 -1.14
N ASP A 445 -3.77 16.12 -0.54
CA ASP A 445 -3.45 16.45 0.85
C ASP A 445 -4.67 17.11 1.54
N SER A 446 -5.88 16.76 1.08
CA SER A 446 -7.13 17.42 1.50
C SER A 446 -8.03 16.54 2.36
N ILE A 447 -7.64 15.31 2.64
CA ILE A 447 -8.38 14.38 3.50
C ILE A 447 -7.47 13.94 4.63
N LEU A 448 -7.90 14.19 5.87
CA LEU A 448 -7.19 13.76 7.08
C LEU A 448 -7.47 12.26 7.33
N SER A 449 -6.86 11.43 6.50
CA SER A 449 -6.93 9.96 6.60
C SER A 449 -5.77 9.33 5.84
N GLU A 450 -4.84 8.75 6.55
CA GLU A 450 -3.68 8.03 6.02
C GLU A 450 -4.11 6.86 5.15
N HIS A 451 -5.17 6.12 5.54
CA HIS A 451 -5.74 5.02 4.75
C HIS A 451 -6.22 5.46 3.37
N VAL A 452 -6.86 6.63 3.29
CA VAL A 452 -7.36 7.18 2.02
C VAL A 452 -6.19 7.61 1.14
N CYS A 453 -5.21 8.32 1.71
CA CYS A 453 -4.03 8.79 1.00
C CYS A 453 -3.22 7.62 0.44
N GLU A 454 -2.96 6.62 1.27
CA GLU A 454 -2.24 5.39 0.89
C GLU A 454 -2.98 4.61 -0.20
N GLY A 455 -4.26 4.32 0.01
CA GLY A 455 -5.03 3.55 -0.98
C GLY A 455 -5.17 4.26 -2.33
N MET A 456 -5.27 5.59 -2.34
CA MET A 456 -5.25 6.35 -3.59
C MET A 456 -3.86 6.31 -4.25
N LEU A 457 -2.77 6.40 -3.48
CA LEU A 457 -1.42 6.26 -4.01
C LEU A 457 -1.22 4.86 -4.59
N GLU A 458 -1.55 3.80 -3.86
CA GLU A 458 -1.43 2.43 -4.36
C GLU A 458 -2.21 2.23 -5.67
N GLY A 459 -3.47 2.66 -5.74
CA GLY A 459 -4.27 2.58 -6.97
C GLY A 459 -3.65 3.36 -8.13
N TYR A 460 -3.02 4.49 -7.87
CA TYR A 460 -2.32 5.32 -8.86
C TYR A 460 -1.05 4.63 -9.39
N LEU A 461 -0.23 4.04 -8.49
CA LEU A 461 0.97 3.28 -8.85
C LEU A 461 0.62 2.01 -9.64
N LEU A 462 -0.36 1.25 -9.15
CA LEU A 462 -0.82 -0.01 -9.77
C LEU A 462 -1.37 0.16 -11.18
N THR A 463 -1.78 1.37 -11.55
CA THR A 463 -2.28 1.72 -12.89
C THR A 463 -1.26 2.46 -13.75
N GLY A 464 0.03 2.43 -13.39
CA GLY A 464 1.13 2.89 -14.23
C GLY A 464 1.48 4.36 -14.08
N ARG A 465 1.43 4.88 -12.86
CA ARG A 465 1.79 6.26 -12.51
C ARG A 465 2.87 6.28 -11.43
N HIS A 466 3.34 7.47 -11.06
CA HIS A 466 4.34 7.70 -10.03
C HIS A 466 3.79 8.58 -8.91
N GLY A 467 4.30 8.38 -7.70
CA GLY A 467 3.92 9.22 -6.57
C GLY A 467 4.73 8.94 -5.32
N LEU A 468 4.46 9.73 -4.32
CA LEU A 468 4.97 9.56 -2.97
C LEU A 468 3.90 9.90 -1.94
N MET A 469 4.04 9.35 -0.73
CA MET A 469 3.28 9.78 0.43
C MET A 469 4.23 10.38 1.46
N HIS A 470 3.91 11.57 1.97
CA HIS A 470 4.54 12.13 3.15
C HIS A 470 3.61 11.99 4.35
N SER A 471 4.17 11.74 5.52
CA SER A 471 3.41 11.66 6.77
C SER A 471 4.30 11.96 7.97
N TYR A 472 3.68 12.30 9.11
CA TYR A 472 4.36 12.27 10.40
C TYR A 472 4.78 10.84 10.72
N GLU A 473 5.99 10.68 11.26
CA GLU A 473 6.56 9.37 11.55
C GLU A 473 5.67 8.53 12.48
N ALA A 474 5.07 9.15 13.50
CA ALA A 474 4.22 8.44 14.43
C ALA A 474 2.89 7.97 13.81
N PHE A 475 2.33 8.74 12.87
CA PHE A 475 0.99 8.47 12.32
C PHE A 475 1.01 7.55 11.13
N ILE A 476 2.13 7.41 10.43
CA ILE A 476 2.26 6.44 9.34
C ILE A 476 1.94 5.00 9.78
N ARG A 477 2.07 4.68 11.08
CA ARG A 477 1.68 3.39 11.65
C ARG A 477 0.23 3.00 11.39
N ILE A 478 -0.65 3.98 11.17
CA ILE A 478 -2.06 3.76 10.83
C ILE A 478 -2.21 2.87 9.58
N ILE A 479 -1.25 2.90 8.66
CA ILE A 479 -1.27 2.13 7.41
C ILE A 479 -0.36 0.90 7.40
N ASP A 480 0.15 0.45 8.54
CA ASP A 480 1.01 -0.76 8.64
C ASP A 480 0.44 -1.94 7.85
N SER A 481 -0.87 -2.13 7.93
CA SER A 481 -1.59 -3.20 7.27
C SER A 481 -1.63 -3.06 5.75
N MET A 482 -1.95 -1.86 5.23
CA MET A 482 -1.96 -1.56 3.79
C MET A 482 -0.56 -1.75 3.20
N THR A 483 0.47 -1.21 3.85
CA THR A 483 1.87 -1.43 3.45
C THR A 483 2.23 -2.92 3.39
N SER A 484 1.72 -3.73 4.33
CA SER A 484 1.90 -5.19 4.30
C SER A 484 1.24 -5.84 3.10
N GLN A 485 0.02 -5.43 2.75
CA GLN A 485 -0.69 -5.94 1.57
C GLN A 485 0.06 -5.58 0.28
N HIS A 486 0.49 -4.33 0.15
CA HIS A 486 1.29 -3.89 -1.00
C HIS A 486 2.62 -4.65 -1.12
N ALA A 487 3.32 -4.89 0.01
CA ALA A 487 4.54 -5.69 0.01
C ALA A 487 4.30 -7.13 -0.48
N LYS A 488 3.18 -7.75 -0.11
CA LYS A 488 2.79 -9.09 -0.58
C LYS A 488 2.44 -9.07 -2.07
N TRP A 489 1.72 -8.03 -2.52
CA TRP A 489 1.45 -7.81 -3.94
C TRP A 489 2.75 -7.77 -4.75
N LEU A 490 3.70 -6.90 -4.37
CA LEU A 490 4.99 -6.76 -5.03
C LEU A 490 5.80 -8.06 -5.02
N LYS A 491 5.78 -8.80 -3.90
CA LYS A 491 6.46 -10.09 -3.79
C LYS A 491 5.92 -11.10 -4.79
N ILE A 492 4.61 -11.20 -4.93
CA ILE A 492 3.98 -12.14 -5.87
C ILE A 492 4.20 -11.70 -7.32
N THR A 493 4.00 -10.42 -7.63
CA THR A 493 4.15 -9.91 -9.01
C THR A 493 5.56 -10.05 -9.56
N LYS A 494 6.59 -10.01 -8.72
CA LYS A 494 8.00 -10.28 -9.13
C LYS A 494 8.20 -11.67 -9.71
N ASP A 495 7.44 -12.64 -9.26
CA ASP A 495 7.54 -14.03 -9.69
C ASP A 495 6.61 -14.35 -10.89
N LEU A 496 5.85 -13.35 -11.38
CA LEU A 496 4.90 -13.50 -12.48
C LEU A 496 5.43 -12.84 -13.77
N PRO A 497 5.89 -13.59 -14.77
CA PRO A 497 6.51 -13.04 -15.98
C PRO A 497 5.63 -12.09 -16.78
N TRP A 498 4.32 -12.22 -16.66
CA TRP A 498 3.34 -11.40 -17.39
C TRP A 498 2.98 -10.09 -16.68
N ARG A 499 3.32 -9.94 -15.40
CA ARG A 499 3.13 -8.70 -14.66
C ARG A 499 4.29 -7.73 -14.93
N ALA A 500 3.97 -6.60 -15.52
CA ALA A 500 4.97 -5.55 -15.75
C ALA A 500 5.31 -4.82 -14.45
N PRO A 501 6.60 -4.44 -14.23
CA PRO A 501 7.02 -3.70 -13.06
C PRO A 501 6.32 -2.35 -12.94
N ILE A 502 5.90 -1.99 -11.73
CA ILE A 502 5.31 -0.69 -11.40
C ILE A 502 6.31 0.21 -10.69
N SER A 503 6.01 1.51 -10.61
CA SER A 503 6.75 2.46 -9.79
C SER A 503 6.77 2.04 -8.33
N SER A 504 7.87 2.31 -7.63
CA SER A 504 8.00 2.00 -6.20
C SER A 504 7.05 2.85 -5.36
N LEU A 505 6.59 2.28 -4.26
CA LEU A 505 5.88 2.99 -3.20
C LEU A 505 6.90 3.72 -2.34
N ASN A 506 6.83 5.06 -2.33
CA ASN A 506 7.81 5.91 -1.66
C ASN A 506 7.16 6.65 -0.50
N TYR A 507 7.67 6.46 0.71
CA TYR A 507 7.31 7.20 1.90
C TYR A 507 8.39 8.19 2.30
N ILE A 508 7.99 9.41 2.64
CA ILE A 508 8.83 10.41 3.32
C ILE A 508 8.23 10.64 4.70
N LEU A 509 8.93 10.17 5.73
CA LEU A 509 8.54 10.33 7.12
C LEU A 509 9.22 11.57 7.69
N THR A 510 8.39 12.51 8.09
CA THR A 510 8.87 13.77 8.67
C THR A 510 8.23 14.00 10.03
N SER A 511 8.47 15.17 10.63
CA SER A 511 8.03 15.40 12.00
C SER A 511 8.42 14.22 12.89
N HIS A 512 9.61 13.71 12.62
CA HIS A 512 10.12 12.50 13.23
C HIS A 512 10.35 12.67 14.73
N ILE A 513 10.53 11.59 15.43
CA ILE A 513 10.52 11.50 16.88
C ILE A 513 11.34 12.59 17.59
N TRP A 514 12.56 12.90 17.12
CA TRP A 514 13.45 13.88 17.73
C TRP A 514 13.03 15.35 17.52
N GLN A 515 11.91 15.58 16.83
CA GLN A 515 11.31 16.89 16.55
C GLN A 515 9.92 17.04 17.18
N GLN A 516 9.53 16.13 18.07
CA GLN A 516 8.22 16.09 18.73
C GLN A 516 8.29 16.35 20.23
N ASP A 517 9.30 17.08 20.67
CA ASP A 517 9.50 17.54 22.04
C ASP A 517 8.32 18.35 22.58
N HIS A 518 7.71 19.19 21.74
CA HIS A 518 6.61 20.08 22.09
C HIS A 518 5.21 19.43 22.02
N ASN A 519 5.03 18.38 21.20
CA ASN A 519 3.78 17.63 21.10
C ASN A 519 3.70 16.47 22.11
N GLY A 520 4.81 16.06 22.66
CA GLY A 520 4.93 14.99 23.66
C GLY A 520 4.72 13.59 23.10
N PHE A 521 4.57 12.64 23.97
CA PHE A 521 4.60 11.19 23.69
C PHE A 521 3.59 10.71 22.63
N THR A 522 2.45 11.39 22.43
CA THR A 522 1.44 11.01 21.45
C THR A 522 1.91 11.14 20.00
N HIS A 523 2.99 11.89 19.74
CA HIS A 523 3.59 12.10 18.43
C HIS A 523 4.97 11.42 18.30
N GLN A 524 5.30 10.51 19.20
CA GLN A 524 6.61 9.90 19.34
C GLN A 524 6.53 8.39 19.15
N ASP A 525 6.55 7.90 17.90
CA ASP A 525 6.59 6.46 17.56
C ASP A 525 7.38 6.23 16.26
N PRO A 526 8.63 5.72 16.32
CA PRO A 526 9.41 5.35 15.14
C PRO A 526 9.16 3.90 14.68
N GLY A 527 8.14 3.22 15.18
CA GLY A 527 7.91 1.78 15.01
C GLY A 527 7.59 1.34 13.59
N PHE A 528 7.27 2.26 12.67
CA PHE A 528 7.07 1.91 11.26
C PHE A 528 8.33 1.29 10.63
N LEU A 529 9.52 1.73 11.02
CA LEU A 529 10.78 1.15 10.56
C LEU A 529 10.90 -0.33 10.94
N ASN A 530 10.50 -0.69 12.16
CA ASN A 530 10.45 -2.08 12.64
C ASN A 530 9.46 -2.93 11.82
N HIS A 531 8.32 -2.33 11.45
CA HIS A 531 7.32 -2.99 10.60
C HIS A 531 7.87 -3.29 9.21
N VAL A 532 8.47 -2.31 8.55
CA VAL A 532 8.96 -2.43 7.16
C VAL A 532 10.14 -3.41 7.04
N VAL A 533 11.03 -3.43 8.02
CA VAL A 533 12.20 -4.33 8.01
C VAL A 533 11.82 -5.82 8.00
N THR A 534 10.63 -6.17 8.48
CA THR A 534 10.14 -7.55 8.48
C THR A 534 9.58 -8.01 7.13
N LYS A 535 9.46 -7.11 6.15
CA LYS A 535 8.98 -7.46 4.82
C LYS A 535 10.06 -8.19 4.01
N LYS A 536 9.68 -8.75 2.86
CA LYS A 536 10.62 -9.49 2.01
C LYS A 536 11.82 -8.61 1.66
N ALA A 537 13.04 -9.09 1.92
CA ALA A 537 14.29 -8.37 1.70
C ALA A 537 14.46 -7.83 0.26
N SER A 538 13.89 -8.52 -0.73
CA SER A 538 13.90 -8.05 -2.13
C SER A 538 12.93 -6.90 -2.42
N ILE A 539 12.11 -6.47 -1.44
CA ILE A 539 11.07 -5.45 -1.61
C ILE A 539 11.34 -4.21 -0.75
N SER A 540 11.69 -4.39 0.53
CA SER A 540 11.79 -3.27 1.49
C SER A 540 13.15 -2.57 1.46
N ARG A 541 13.12 -1.23 1.61
CA ARG A 541 14.29 -0.34 1.73
C ARG A 541 14.00 0.74 2.75
N ILE A 542 14.98 1.05 3.60
CA ILE A 542 14.88 2.10 4.62
C ILE A 542 16.13 2.96 4.57
N TYR A 543 15.94 4.26 4.41
CA TYR A 543 17.00 5.25 4.28
C TYR A 543 16.86 6.34 5.34
N LEU A 544 17.96 6.68 5.97
CA LEU A 544 18.07 7.75 6.97
C LEU A 544 19.13 8.78 6.55
N PRO A 545 18.83 9.66 5.59
CA PRO A 545 19.74 10.75 5.19
C PRO A 545 20.11 11.64 6.37
N ILE A 546 21.31 12.21 6.35
CA ILE A 546 21.84 13.00 7.46
C ILE A 546 21.79 14.50 7.24
N ASP A 547 21.55 14.92 6.01
CA ASP A 547 21.48 16.32 5.58
C ASP A 547 20.73 16.48 4.24
N ALA A 548 20.55 17.71 3.78
CA ALA A 548 19.81 18.03 2.57
C ALA A 548 20.45 17.40 1.29
N ASN A 549 21.77 17.40 1.16
CA ASN A 549 22.45 16.85 -0.02
C ASN A 549 22.32 15.32 -0.07
N THR A 550 22.41 14.62 1.06
CA THR A 550 22.16 13.18 1.12
C THR A 550 20.69 12.85 0.91
N LEU A 551 19.75 13.69 1.38
CA LEU A 551 18.32 13.53 1.13
C LEU A 551 17.99 13.66 -0.36
N LEU A 552 18.52 14.68 -1.04
CA LEU A 552 18.34 14.87 -2.49
C LEU A 552 18.85 13.66 -3.28
N SER A 553 20.06 13.18 -2.98
CA SER A 553 20.64 12.01 -3.66
C SER A 553 19.84 10.73 -3.41
N THR A 554 19.38 10.51 -2.18
CA THR A 554 18.59 9.33 -1.81
C THR A 554 17.20 9.37 -2.46
N PHE A 555 16.53 10.52 -2.42
CA PHE A 555 15.21 10.70 -3.00
C PHE A 555 15.21 10.52 -4.52
N ASP A 556 16.17 11.13 -5.22
CA ASP A 556 16.34 10.97 -6.67
C ASP A 556 16.55 9.51 -7.08
N HIS A 557 17.31 8.76 -6.28
CA HIS A 557 17.43 7.31 -6.46
C HIS A 557 16.09 6.58 -6.25
N CYS A 558 15.41 6.79 -5.13
CA CYS A 558 14.21 6.09 -4.75
C CYS A 558 13.07 6.27 -5.76
N ILE A 559 12.86 7.52 -6.23
CA ILE A 559 11.74 7.85 -7.12
C ILE A 559 11.86 7.20 -8.51
N LYS A 560 13.06 6.78 -8.92
CA LYS A 560 13.35 6.08 -10.17
C LYS A 560 13.26 4.57 -10.06
N THR A 561 13.13 4.01 -8.86
CA THR A 561 13.07 2.56 -8.64
C THR A 561 11.70 2.00 -8.97
N LYS A 562 11.65 0.67 -9.22
CA LYS A 562 10.43 -0.08 -9.53
C LYS A 562 10.30 -1.29 -8.60
N ASN A 563 9.07 -1.61 -8.22
CA ASN A 563 8.73 -2.78 -7.38
C ASN A 563 9.42 -2.80 -6.00
N TYR A 564 9.62 -1.62 -5.38
CA TYR A 564 10.10 -1.50 -4.00
C TYR A 564 9.13 -0.71 -3.12
N ILE A 565 9.30 -0.88 -1.82
CA ILE A 565 8.79 0.04 -0.80
C ILE A 565 10.02 0.74 -0.24
N ASN A 566 10.13 2.05 -0.49
CA ASN A 566 11.20 2.90 0.00
C ASN A 566 10.66 3.77 1.15
N VAL A 567 11.33 3.72 2.29
CA VAL A 567 11.04 4.59 3.44
C VAL A 567 12.21 5.52 3.65
N ILE A 568 11.97 6.82 3.64
CA ILE A 568 12.97 7.86 3.85
C ILE A 568 12.56 8.68 5.07
N VAL A 569 13.40 8.73 6.09
CA VAL A 569 13.21 9.60 7.27
C VAL A 569 13.94 10.91 7.04
N ALA A 570 13.24 12.05 7.11
CA ALA A 570 13.78 13.34 6.76
C ALA A 570 13.43 14.44 7.78
N SER A 571 14.33 15.40 7.95
CA SER A 571 14.16 16.52 8.87
C SER A 571 13.42 17.70 8.25
N LYS A 572 12.43 18.24 8.96
CA LYS A 572 11.73 19.47 8.58
C LYS A 572 12.27 20.74 9.25
N HIS A 573 13.09 20.62 10.28
CA HIS A 573 13.68 21.74 11.00
C HIS A 573 15.08 22.06 10.51
N GLN A 574 15.51 23.29 10.72
CA GLN A 574 16.90 23.69 10.44
C GLN A 574 17.86 22.93 11.35
N ARG A 575 18.92 22.38 10.75
CA ARG A 575 19.93 21.59 11.43
C ARG A 575 21.28 21.65 10.72
N PHE A 576 22.30 21.14 11.38
CA PHE A 576 23.65 21.07 10.78
C PHE A 576 23.66 20.23 9.51
N GLN A 577 24.47 20.69 8.57
CA GLN A 577 24.74 20.03 7.31
C GLN A 577 26.17 19.52 7.30
N TRP A 578 26.41 18.36 6.66
CA TRP A 578 27.65 17.62 6.85
C TRP A 578 28.44 17.39 5.58
N LEU A 579 27.79 17.04 4.46
CA LEU A 579 28.46 16.57 3.26
C LEU A 579 28.21 17.50 2.06
N PRO A 580 29.29 17.98 1.38
CA PRO A 580 29.15 18.54 0.04
C PRO A 580 28.52 17.52 -0.92
N MET A 581 27.88 17.98 -2.01
CA MET A 581 27.07 17.13 -2.88
C MET A 581 27.85 15.94 -3.49
N ASP A 582 29.08 16.14 -3.91
CA ASP A 582 29.96 15.07 -4.46
C ASP A 582 30.19 13.95 -3.42
N LYS A 583 30.49 14.33 -2.19
CA LYS A 583 30.67 13.40 -1.06
C LYS A 583 29.32 12.74 -0.64
N ALA A 584 28.24 13.51 -0.68
CA ALA A 584 26.90 12.99 -0.40
C ALA A 584 26.50 11.89 -1.41
N ILE A 585 26.74 12.11 -2.71
CA ILE A 585 26.49 11.11 -3.77
C ILE A 585 27.33 9.85 -3.53
N GLU A 586 28.62 10.01 -3.25
CA GLU A 586 29.51 8.87 -2.98
C GLU A 586 29.02 8.07 -1.76
N HIS A 587 28.66 8.75 -0.67
CA HIS A 587 28.20 8.14 0.56
C HIS A 587 26.85 7.43 0.37
N CYS A 588 25.89 8.06 -0.30
CA CYS A 588 24.60 7.46 -0.62
C CYS A 588 24.72 6.24 -1.52
N LYS A 589 25.62 6.26 -2.51
CA LYS A 589 25.93 5.10 -3.35
C LYS A 589 26.41 3.89 -2.54
N LYS A 590 27.27 4.13 -1.56
CA LYS A 590 27.73 3.08 -0.63
C LYS A 590 26.64 2.68 0.36
N GLY A 591 25.76 3.63 0.73
CA GLY A 591 24.72 3.49 1.73
C GLY A 591 25.21 3.42 3.18
N ILE A 592 26.51 3.25 3.38
CA ILE A 592 27.22 3.22 4.66
C ILE A 592 28.68 3.59 4.42
N GLY A 593 29.29 4.29 5.35
CA GLY A 593 30.70 4.62 5.25
C GLY A 593 31.22 5.46 6.41
N GLU A 594 32.52 5.65 6.39
CA GLU A 594 33.24 6.48 7.35
C GLU A 594 33.03 7.97 7.00
N LEU A 595 32.78 8.79 8.03
CA LEU A 595 32.75 10.25 7.91
C LEU A 595 34.19 10.79 8.01
N GLU A 596 34.87 10.89 6.86
CA GLU A 596 36.29 11.23 6.77
C GLU A 596 36.66 12.59 7.41
N PHE A 597 35.72 13.54 7.46
CA PHE A 597 35.94 14.87 8.01
C PHE A 597 36.08 14.91 9.54
N ILE A 598 35.70 13.82 10.25
CA ILE A 598 35.71 13.73 11.70
C ILE A 598 36.36 12.45 12.24
N SER A 599 36.53 11.43 11.42
CA SER A 599 37.24 10.19 11.76
C SER A 599 38.74 10.40 11.88
N ASP A 600 39.37 9.67 12.80
CA ASP A 600 40.82 9.55 12.84
C ASP A 600 41.33 8.61 11.74
N LYS A 601 42.38 9.00 11.01
CA LYS A 601 42.99 8.14 10.01
C LYS A 601 43.72 6.97 10.71
N CYS A 602 43.09 5.81 10.82
CA CYS A 602 43.66 4.62 11.42
C CYS A 602 43.01 3.34 10.89
N GLU A 603 43.80 2.27 10.77
CA GLU A 603 43.29 0.94 10.38
C GLU A 603 42.64 0.23 11.58
N ASP A 604 43.24 0.34 12.77
CA ASP A 604 42.76 -0.29 14.03
C ASP A 604 42.35 0.79 15.06
N PRO A 605 41.09 1.25 15.05
CA PRO A 605 40.59 2.22 16.01
C PRO A 605 40.47 1.60 17.41
N ASP A 606 40.55 2.40 18.45
CA ASP A 606 40.24 1.98 19.82
C ASP A 606 38.74 1.92 20.07
N LEU A 607 37.98 2.77 19.38
CA LEU A 607 36.53 2.92 19.50
C LEU A 607 35.91 3.16 18.12
N VAL A 608 34.76 2.56 17.88
CA VAL A 608 33.91 2.83 16.71
C VAL A 608 32.63 3.56 17.16
N LEU A 609 32.42 4.77 16.67
CA LEU A 609 31.21 5.56 16.84
C LEU A 609 30.36 5.44 15.59
N VAL A 610 29.09 5.10 15.76
CA VAL A 610 28.19 4.87 14.62
C VAL A 610 26.92 5.70 14.77
N SER A 611 26.45 6.27 13.67
CA SER A 611 25.18 6.99 13.62
C SER A 611 24.30 6.49 12.48
N SER A 612 22.98 6.51 12.72
CA SER A 612 21.97 6.34 11.66
C SER A 612 20.79 7.26 11.96
N GLY A 613 20.56 8.20 11.07
CA GLY A 613 19.62 9.32 11.22
C GLY A 613 20.32 10.64 11.56
N ASP A 614 19.59 11.70 11.38
CA ASP A 614 20.07 13.10 11.50
C ASP A 614 20.53 13.48 12.90
N THR A 615 19.61 13.38 13.86
CA THR A 615 19.86 13.73 15.25
C THR A 615 20.94 12.84 15.89
N PRO A 616 20.91 11.49 15.70
CA PRO A 616 22.01 10.63 16.13
C PRO A 616 23.37 11.03 15.57
N THR A 617 23.42 11.47 14.30
CA THR A 617 24.68 11.91 13.68
C THR A 617 25.25 13.15 14.36
N THR A 618 24.38 14.12 14.67
CA THR A 618 24.78 15.32 15.43
C THR A 618 25.37 14.96 16.78
N GLU A 619 24.73 14.05 17.52
CA GLU A 619 25.19 13.67 18.86
C GLU A 619 26.48 12.82 18.83
N ILE A 620 26.64 11.92 17.85
CA ILE A 620 27.90 11.17 17.66
C ILE A 620 29.07 12.10 17.36
N ILE A 621 28.89 13.09 16.48
CA ILE A 621 29.95 14.05 16.16
C ILE A 621 30.32 14.88 17.40
N ALA A 622 29.32 15.34 18.15
CA ALA A 622 29.55 16.07 19.39
C ALA A 622 30.24 15.20 20.47
N ALA A 623 29.85 13.92 20.58
CA ALA A 623 30.51 12.97 21.48
C ALA A 623 31.98 12.75 21.11
N LYS A 624 32.29 12.63 19.79
CA LYS A 624 33.67 12.54 19.27
C LYS A 624 34.51 13.75 19.72
N HIS A 625 33.97 14.96 19.59
CA HIS A 625 34.67 16.17 20.03
C HIS A 625 34.96 16.18 21.53
N ILE A 626 34.03 15.67 22.36
CA ILE A 626 34.27 15.54 23.80
C ILE A 626 35.39 14.51 24.06
N ILE A 627 35.36 13.38 23.37
CA ILE A 627 36.37 12.32 23.48
C ILE A 627 37.76 12.91 23.11
N ASP A 628 37.89 13.61 22.01
CA ASP A 628 39.15 14.22 21.55
C ASP A 628 39.71 15.24 22.52
N LYS A 629 38.85 15.96 23.22
CA LYS A 629 39.24 16.95 24.23
C LYS A 629 39.92 16.34 25.45
N PHE A 630 39.49 15.12 25.83
CA PHE A 630 39.92 14.50 27.10
C PHE A 630 40.78 13.26 26.91
N LEU A 631 40.72 12.60 25.77
CA LEU A 631 41.35 11.30 25.53
C LEU A 631 42.22 11.30 24.27
N HIS A 632 43.37 10.63 24.33
CA HIS A 632 44.25 10.40 23.19
C HIS A 632 44.05 8.99 22.60
N ILE A 633 42.82 8.70 22.10
CA ILE A 633 42.48 7.43 21.47
C ILE A 633 42.13 7.64 20.00
N LYS A 634 42.22 6.57 19.21
CA LYS A 634 41.81 6.57 17.78
C LYS A 634 40.36 6.15 17.64
N THR A 635 39.57 6.99 17.02
CA THR A 635 38.12 6.79 16.89
C THR A 635 37.72 6.80 15.42
N ARG A 636 37.01 5.77 14.99
CA ARG A 636 36.36 5.73 13.70
C ARG A 636 34.91 6.16 13.81
N VAL A 637 34.47 7.06 12.94
CA VAL A 637 33.08 7.53 12.91
C VAL A 637 32.40 7.04 11.62
N ILE A 638 31.36 6.23 11.78
CA ILE A 638 30.60 5.62 10.67
C ILE A 638 29.20 6.20 10.63
N ASN A 639 28.70 6.46 9.44
CA ASN A 639 27.29 6.77 9.23
C ASN A 639 26.60 5.72 8.35
N VAL A 640 25.35 5.38 8.69
CA VAL A 640 24.51 4.42 8.00
C VAL A 640 23.30 5.15 7.44
N ILE A 641 23.26 5.34 6.10
CA ILE A 641 22.07 5.88 5.39
C ILE A 641 21.13 4.76 4.99
N ASP A 642 21.62 3.72 4.33
CA ASP A 642 20.83 2.54 3.97
C ASP A 642 20.91 1.53 5.12
N LEU A 643 19.83 1.46 5.89
CA LEU A 643 19.75 0.62 7.09
C LEU A 643 19.95 -0.87 6.77
N MET A 644 19.58 -1.29 5.55
CA MET A 644 19.70 -2.68 5.11
C MET A 644 21.16 -3.14 4.93
N LYS A 645 22.13 -2.21 4.84
CA LYS A 645 23.56 -2.51 4.82
C LYS A 645 24.06 -3.26 6.06
N LEU A 646 23.36 -3.10 7.18
CA LEU A 646 23.70 -3.77 8.45
C LEU A 646 23.49 -5.29 8.39
N GLN A 647 22.51 -5.76 7.61
CA GLN A 647 22.29 -7.19 7.38
C GLN A 647 23.41 -7.81 6.53
N SER A 648 23.51 -9.14 6.60
CA SER A 648 24.44 -9.85 5.71
C SER A 648 23.93 -9.88 4.26
N ASN A 649 24.82 -9.95 3.29
CA ASN A 649 24.48 -10.06 1.87
C ASN A 649 23.71 -11.36 1.54
N ILE A 650 23.72 -12.35 2.44
CA ILE A 650 22.92 -13.57 2.32
C ILE A 650 21.46 -13.30 2.70
N GLU A 651 21.21 -12.38 3.63
CA GLU A 651 19.87 -12.06 4.14
C GLU A 651 19.20 -10.96 3.33
N HIS A 652 19.98 -9.99 2.88
CA HIS A 652 19.46 -8.84 2.14
C HIS A 652 20.38 -8.49 0.95
N PRO A 653 19.83 -8.20 -0.24
CA PRO A 653 20.64 -7.87 -1.42
C PRO A 653 21.50 -6.63 -1.26
N HIS A 654 21.16 -5.69 -0.37
CA HIS A 654 22.00 -4.52 -0.03
C HIS A 654 23.00 -4.81 1.09
N GLY A 655 22.86 -5.94 1.80
CA GLY A 655 23.68 -6.27 2.96
C GLY A 655 25.18 -6.35 2.63
N LEU A 656 26.00 -6.00 3.60
CA LEU A 656 27.46 -6.12 3.48
C LEU A 656 27.88 -7.58 3.63
N THR A 657 28.97 -7.96 2.95
CA THR A 657 29.69 -9.19 3.28
C THR A 657 30.27 -9.08 4.70
N ASP A 658 30.61 -10.21 5.31
CA ASP A 658 31.26 -10.19 6.63
C ASP A 658 32.63 -9.50 6.62
N GLU A 659 33.34 -9.58 5.51
CA GLU A 659 34.63 -8.91 5.32
C GLU A 659 34.45 -7.38 5.30
N GLU A 660 33.53 -6.87 4.47
CA GLU A 660 33.21 -5.44 4.40
C GLU A 660 32.71 -4.91 5.75
N TYR A 661 31.82 -5.67 6.41
CA TYR A 661 31.33 -5.30 7.72
C TYR A 661 32.45 -5.23 8.75
N ASN A 662 33.31 -6.26 8.84
CA ASN A 662 34.42 -6.28 9.79
C ASN A 662 35.50 -5.23 9.50
N LYS A 663 35.67 -4.81 8.24
CA LYS A 663 36.55 -3.68 7.87
C LYS A 663 36.05 -2.37 8.45
N LEU A 664 34.74 -2.13 8.44
CA LEU A 664 34.12 -0.92 9.00
C LEU A 664 34.00 -1.00 10.53
N PHE A 665 33.36 -2.04 11.03
CA PHE A 665 32.93 -2.17 12.43
C PHE A 665 33.97 -2.87 13.33
N THR A 666 35.08 -3.34 12.77
CA THR A 666 36.08 -4.18 13.43
C THR A 666 35.52 -5.53 13.94
N LYS A 667 36.40 -6.40 14.43
CA LYS A 667 35.99 -7.72 14.91
C LYS A 667 35.65 -7.78 16.41
N ASN A 668 36.17 -6.83 17.19
CA ASN A 668 36.13 -6.90 18.67
C ASN A 668 36.21 -5.55 19.39
N LYS A 669 36.44 -4.45 18.68
CA LYS A 669 36.48 -3.12 19.33
C LYS A 669 35.08 -2.70 19.78
N PRO A 670 34.95 -1.89 20.83
CA PRO A 670 33.66 -1.40 21.26
C PRO A 670 33.02 -0.50 20.18
N ILE A 671 31.74 -0.69 19.99
CA ILE A 671 30.92 0.09 19.06
C ILE A 671 29.83 0.81 19.86
N ILE A 672 29.79 2.13 19.83
CA ILE A 672 28.69 2.94 20.35
C ILE A 672 27.86 3.37 19.15
N PHE A 673 26.63 2.87 19.07
CA PHE A 673 25.71 3.09 17.95
C PHE A 673 24.55 3.98 18.39
N ALA A 674 24.49 5.21 17.90
CA ALA A 674 23.35 6.09 18.04
C ALA A 674 22.37 5.90 16.85
N PHE A 675 21.16 5.47 17.15
CA PHE A 675 20.13 5.14 16.16
C PHE A 675 18.89 6.00 16.32
N HIS A 676 18.28 6.34 15.21
CA HIS A 676 17.07 7.16 15.14
C HIS A 676 15.87 6.55 15.90
N GLY A 677 15.63 5.26 15.74
CA GLY A 677 14.48 4.54 16.27
C GLY A 677 14.80 3.65 17.47
N TYR A 678 14.05 2.55 17.59
CA TYR A 678 14.24 1.60 18.70
C TYR A 678 15.55 0.81 18.59
N PRO A 679 16.38 0.74 19.64
CA PRO A 679 17.65 -0.01 19.64
C PRO A 679 17.51 -1.48 19.21
N THR A 680 16.38 -2.10 19.51
CA THR A 680 16.08 -3.50 19.15
C THR A 680 16.16 -3.74 17.65
N LEU A 681 15.88 -2.75 16.80
CA LEU A 681 15.97 -2.88 15.36
C LEU A 681 17.41 -3.10 14.90
N ILE A 682 18.37 -2.35 15.46
CA ILE A 682 19.79 -2.52 15.15
C ILE A 682 20.28 -3.89 15.63
N HIS A 683 19.87 -4.33 16.81
CA HIS A 683 20.20 -5.67 17.31
C HIS A 683 19.66 -6.77 16.38
N LEU A 684 18.43 -6.62 15.87
CA LEU A 684 17.84 -7.54 14.89
C LEU A 684 18.69 -7.62 13.61
N LEU A 685 19.05 -6.46 13.05
CA LEU A 685 19.80 -6.38 11.78
C LEU A 685 21.24 -6.88 11.90
N THR A 686 21.85 -6.77 13.09
CA THR A 686 23.26 -7.14 13.34
C THR A 686 23.43 -8.44 14.11
N TYR A 687 22.34 -9.16 14.45
CA TYR A 687 22.38 -10.35 15.29
C TYR A 687 23.40 -11.40 14.83
N LYS A 688 23.53 -11.61 13.51
CA LYS A 688 24.45 -12.59 12.92
C LYS A 688 25.88 -12.07 12.76
N ARG A 689 26.15 -10.79 12.99
CA ARG A 689 27.50 -10.21 12.87
C ARG A 689 28.41 -10.68 14.01
N LYS A 690 29.70 -10.76 13.71
CA LYS A 690 30.71 -11.30 14.66
C LYS A 690 30.95 -10.41 15.85
N ASN A 691 31.12 -9.10 15.64
CA ASN A 691 31.40 -8.17 16.72
C ASN A 691 30.14 -7.98 17.60
N LYS A 692 30.17 -8.55 18.79
CA LYS A 692 29.09 -8.44 19.80
C LYS A 692 29.33 -7.31 20.82
N ASN A 693 30.46 -6.62 20.72
CA ASN A 693 30.76 -5.45 21.56
C ASN A 693 30.06 -4.20 20.97
N LEU A 694 28.76 -4.34 20.73
CA LEU A 694 27.84 -3.37 20.12
C LEU A 694 26.86 -2.86 21.17
N HIS A 695 26.88 -1.55 21.41
CA HIS A 695 26.06 -0.86 22.40
C HIS A 695 25.22 0.19 21.69
N VAL A 696 23.90 -0.06 21.61
CA VAL A 696 22.97 0.74 20.81
C VAL A 696 22.18 1.69 21.70
N HIS A 697 22.17 2.95 21.35
CA HIS A 697 21.34 4.01 21.91
C HIS A 697 20.30 4.43 20.88
N GLY A 698 19.08 4.70 21.32
CA GLY A 698 17.97 5.11 20.46
C GLY A 698 16.78 5.48 21.32
N TYR A 699 15.61 5.52 20.74
CA TYR A 699 14.39 5.82 21.45
C TYR A 699 13.99 4.68 22.40
N LYS A 700 13.65 5.03 23.66
CA LYS A 700 13.36 4.10 24.76
C LYS A 700 11.96 4.26 25.34
N GLU A 701 11.04 4.91 24.62
CA GLU A 701 9.72 5.32 25.12
C GLU A 701 9.77 6.35 26.26
N GLU A 702 10.90 7.02 26.42
CA GLU A 702 11.07 8.12 27.38
C GLU A 702 10.83 9.44 26.63
N GLY A 703 9.59 9.94 26.69
CA GLY A 703 9.21 11.16 26.00
C GLY A 703 8.03 11.85 26.69
N THR A 704 8.09 13.17 26.69
CA THR A 704 7.05 14.04 27.24
C THR A 704 7.21 15.43 26.61
N ILE A 705 6.48 16.43 27.08
CA ILE A 705 6.75 17.82 26.71
C ILE A 705 8.06 18.24 27.39
N THR A 706 9.04 18.57 26.58
CA THR A 706 10.38 18.96 27.06
C THR A 706 11.08 19.83 26.00
N THR A 707 12.41 19.89 26.02
CA THR A 707 13.22 20.55 24.99
C THR A 707 13.84 19.54 24.03
N PRO A 708 14.23 19.92 22.80
CA PRO A 708 14.82 18.99 21.83
C PRO A 708 16.05 18.25 22.37
N PHE A 709 16.91 18.91 23.15
CA PHE A 709 18.08 18.23 23.71
C PHE A 709 17.73 17.37 24.91
N ASP A 710 16.81 17.81 25.77
CA ASP A 710 16.38 17.02 26.91
C ASP A 710 15.70 15.72 26.50
N MET A 711 14.96 15.72 25.42
CA MET A 711 14.40 14.49 24.86
C MET A 711 15.49 13.46 24.51
N ARG A 712 16.66 13.91 24.02
CA ARG A 712 17.82 13.04 23.79
C ARG A 712 18.42 12.57 25.12
N VAL A 713 18.48 13.45 26.12
CA VAL A 713 18.98 13.12 27.47
C VAL A 713 18.11 12.05 28.14
N GLN A 714 16.78 12.19 28.11
CA GLN A 714 15.84 11.21 28.67
C GLN A 714 16.02 9.81 28.01
N ASN A 715 16.35 9.76 26.73
CA ASN A 715 16.60 8.53 25.99
C ASN A 715 18.09 8.10 25.99
N GLU A 716 18.97 8.78 26.70
CA GLU A 716 20.43 8.54 26.74
C GLU A 716 21.07 8.52 25.33
N LEU A 717 20.52 9.29 24.39
CA LEU A 717 21.02 9.44 23.03
C LEU A 717 21.93 10.69 22.88
N ASP A 718 21.96 11.55 23.88
CA ASP A 718 22.77 12.75 23.88
C ASP A 718 24.27 12.45 23.98
N ARG A 719 25.08 13.43 23.57
CA ARG A 719 26.54 13.35 23.51
C ARG A 719 27.19 12.93 24.82
N TYR A 720 26.65 13.35 25.97
CA TYR A 720 27.24 13.04 27.28
C TYR A 720 27.01 11.59 27.65
N HIS A 721 25.79 11.07 27.51
CA HIS A 721 25.50 9.67 27.75
C HIS A 721 26.23 8.73 26.78
N LEU A 722 26.38 9.11 25.49
CA LEU A 722 27.18 8.36 24.53
C LEU A 722 28.64 8.25 24.97
N VAL A 723 29.24 9.36 25.45
CA VAL A 723 30.60 9.35 26.01
C VAL A 723 30.67 8.47 27.26
N LEU A 724 29.78 8.68 28.23
CA LEU A 724 29.73 7.89 29.48
C LEU A 724 29.59 6.39 29.18
N ASN A 725 28.83 6.04 28.18
CA ASN A 725 28.70 4.64 27.78
C ASN A 725 30.02 4.11 27.16
N ALA A 726 30.67 4.86 26.29
CA ALA A 726 31.96 4.48 25.69
C ALA A 726 33.05 4.19 26.76
N LEU A 727 33.08 5.01 27.84
CA LEU A 727 34.04 4.83 28.92
C LEU A 727 33.94 3.48 29.64
N LYS A 728 32.78 2.83 29.62
CA LYS A 728 32.57 1.51 30.25
C LYS A 728 33.42 0.43 29.56
N TYR A 729 33.64 0.56 28.26
CA TYR A 729 34.26 -0.46 27.41
C TYR A 729 35.71 -0.14 27.00
N LEU A 730 36.17 1.07 27.25
CA LEU A 730 37.53 1.49 26.96
C LEU A 730 38.47 1.15 28.17
N LYS A 731 39.67 0.70 27.81
CA LYS A 731 40.78 0.50 28.77
C LYS A 731 41.55 1.81 28.90
N LEU A 732 41.20 2.63 29.91
CA LEU A 732 41.74 3.96 30.11
C LEU A 732 42.31 4.08 31.53
N PRO A 733 43.27 5.02 31.79
CA PRO A 733 43.71 5.41 33.12
C PRO A 733 42.51 5.85 33.97
N LYS A 734 42.53 5.55 35.26
CA LYS A 734 41.45 5.91 36.22
C LYS A 734 41.20 7.42 36.25
N GLU A 735 42.26 8.20 36.20
CA GLU A 735 42.20 9.68 36.25
C GLU A 735 41.46 10.24 35.03
N ASP A 736 41.76 9.75 33.80
CA ASP A 736 41.10 10.19 32.59
C ASP A 736 39.60 9.84 32.61
N LYS A 737 39.27 8.63 33.06
CA LYS A 737 37.85 8.21 33.22
C LYS A 737 37.12 9.12 34.21
N LYS A 738 37.75 9.47 35.35
CA LYS A 738 37.18 10.33 36.37
C LYS A 738 36.91 11.72 35.82
N ASN A 739 37.91 12.35 35.20
CA ASN A 739 37.83 13.72 34.67
C ASN A 739 36.72 13.91 33.66
N ILE A 740 36.61 12.98 32.67
CA ILE A 740 35.59 13.05 31.65
C ILE A 740 34.19 12.72 32.18
N THR A 741 34.08 11.78 33.16
CA THR A 741 32.83 11.47 33.83
C THR A 741 32.30 12.67 34.61
N GLU A 742 33.16 13.34 35.41
CA GLU A 742 32.80 14.55 36.16
C GLU A 742 32.37 15.68 35.21
N TYR A 743 33.05 15.84 34.06
CA TYR A 743 32.66 16.83 33.05
C TYR A 743 31.26 16.52 32.48
N CYS A 744 31.00 15.30 32.06
CA CYS A 744 29.71 14.91 31.45
C CYS A 744 28.57 15.10 32.47
N ASN A 745 28.73 14.60 33.66
CA ASN A 745 27.72 14.73 34.75
C ASN A 745 27.44 16.20 35.10
N LYS A 746 28.48 17.03 35.18
CA LYS A 746 28.31 18.46 35.41
C LYS A 746 27.51 19.15 34.31
N GLN A 747 27.71 18.76 33.03
CA GLN A 747 26.94 19.34 31.93
C GLN A 747 25.50 18.88 31.95
N LEU A 748 25.20 17.61 32.27
CA LEU A 748 23.85 17.10 32.42
C LEU A 748 23.12 17.82 33.60
N ASP A 749 23.77 18.00 34.75
CA ASP A 749 23.19 18.72 35.89
C ASP A 749 22.90 20.19 35.55
N LYS A 750 23.84 20.85 34.83
CA LYS A 750 23.65 22.20 34.33
C LYS A 750 22.47 22.31 33.39
N HIS A 751 22.37 21.38 32.43
CA HIS A 751 21.26 21.32 31.46
C HIS A 751 19.94 21.13 32.21
N TYR A 752 19.84 20.15 33.10
CA TYR A 752 18.62 19.85 33.82
C TYR A 752 18.11 21.07 34.63
N LYS A 753 18.99 21.81 35.29
CA LYS A 753 18.63 23.03 36.01
C LYS A 753 18.16 24.12 35.05
N TYR A 754 18.88 24.33 33.95
CA TYR A 754 18.61 25.41 33.03
C TYR A 754 17.23 25.25 32.33
N ILE A 755 16.89 24.05 31.85
CA ILE A 755 15.61 23.84 31.19
C ILE A 755 14.42 23.98 32.13
N ARG A 756 14.59 23.65 33.40
CA ARG A 756 13.55 23.83 34.45
C ARG A 756 13.32 25.31 34.78
N GLU A 757 14.33 26.12 34.67
CA GLU A 757 14.25 27.56 34.92
C GLU A 757 13.77 28.34 33.69
N HIS A 758 14.22 27.96 32.51
CA HIS A 758 14.02 28.76 31.28
C HIS A 758 13.08 28.15 30.26
N GLY A 759 12.75 26.86 30.29
CA GLY A 759 11.88 26.16 29.35
C GLY A 759 12.46 25.99 27.93
N ILE A 760 13.75 26.21 27.74
CA ILE A 760 14.48 26.11 26.48
C ILE A 760 15.85 25.46 26.70
N ASP A 761 16.45 24.94 25.62
CA ASP A 761 17.81 24.38 25.67
C ASP A 761 18.87 25.46 25.93
N MET A 762 19.98 25.07 26.55
CA MET A 762 21.17 25.94 26.68
C MET A 762 21.77 26.21 25.32
N LYS A 763 22.21 27.44 25.05
CA LYS A 763 22.92 27.80 23.80
C LYS A 763 24.16 26.93 23.51
N ASP A 764 24.79 26.38 24.56
CA ASP A 764 25.99 25.54 24.41
C ASP A 764 25.67 24.18 23.77
N VAL A 765 24.46 23.62 23.98
CA VAL A 765 24.06 22.34 23.36
C VAL A 765 23.67 22.50 21.88
N GLU A 766 23.31 23.71 21.46
CA GLU A 766 23.08 24.05 20.07
C GLU A 766 24.40 24.20 19.27
N LYS A 767 25.54 24.24 19.94
CA LYS A 767 26.87 24.25 19.34
C LYS A 767 27.45 22.85 19.36
N LEU A 768 28.27 22.54 18.39
CA LEU A 768 28.97 21.25 18.33
C LEU A 768 30.19 21.22 19.26
N ILE A 769 30.73 22.38 19.58
CA ILE A 769 31.93 22.60 20.42
C ILE A 769 31.66 23.75 21.35
#